data_93bfa6e5438866909b72f7eb9a5e6203
#
_entry.id   93bfa6e5438866909b72f7eb9a5e6203
#
_cell.length_a   1.000
_cell.length_b   1.000
_cell.length_c   1.000
_cell.angle_alpha   90.00
_cell.angle_beta   90.00
_cell.angle_gamma   90.00
#
_symmetry.space_group_name_H-M   'P 1'
#
loop_
_entity.id
_entity.type
_entity.pdbx_description
1 polymer ?
#
loop_
_entity_poly.entity_id
_entity_poly.type
_entity_poly.pdbx_seq_one_letter_code
_entity_poly.pdbx_strand_id
1 'polypeptide(L)'
;MSGPQPFWDTKSLHLLQELLFPDNKLALELYARIIHGYAQIGPSGIALEKNTRISFNTWFNSFYESFWLQHANLETLLLELDLSGTALVEVYREIPGVGTQRIEWSKYRALWESKVILPLSLGGAGRWGAAGRLFVDITAESDVVLSGARFKTTTPPRQRPVVSCRIRCSETAERPPAAVNALIPVLADIPELHELLILQHGDEEDAVLEAICALDPKVSLVKDAEASGLDGAEGLADTSSTTSSITHVLTVDGCALYEPLSLRNLLQFLAYAPPDIAVAAHTLDRERPWLMWADQGFATGEDAGLTGRRDLRDLEMLNMFSRNFASAPHSWLEARGLCPAGKDSAEQWSFSGSNHPAGNDSPSSLPGVSVWHAHAPRAGGLQTNFEHINELRQRDLFPLQQILFPEDTLVADLYCRYLSGHVERARQGFLLDRGAKVSFNTYFNSFYESYWCECAPYGELYLELELKGGGLVEIFRDTQDSGCQLIQSKRIRGVPGQALSVPITTSMSGAWGERGRLFVDFTAESESCLRSLRFSTNRSARTEASFTLGICTFNREPWLLRNLQSIVEHQPEYPGLKQIIVVNQGAPFRDLELASLADSSPLITLIEQRNLGGCGGFTRTMHESLNGYAVSHHVLMDDDTTLDARILGNLNHFLAYASPDIVVGGHMLDALRPCVLYEAGAMVRPNSRIKPMHHNLDLRPVDSLMPFNRCHYPDYNAWWFCAIPTDHMRAVKYPAPIFIRGDDMEYGLRLGEKGVKTVALPGIAVWHEPFYAKVGGWQLYYDLRNRLIMAAVYPHRFSMESPRNVLWAILRCLAVHDYLGAALFIKAAQDFLKGPSLMETDAQAIHAQVTQLTKEYPTESVRELGGLKTPALRPEPKGPTRIAGRLVRQFSSVLLGGNKSGKTPILLMDSEAHPGNVTSMPYVKTNGAGTYKLIYKPDPQRLRQGLAAAYGVYRAYKSGRSEAAAKWREQIPHLRGRATWDAIFSPPQAEPTSDSPPAGQVGAAS
;
A
#
# COMPACT_ATOMS: atom_id res chain seq x y z
N MET A 1 28.02 -24.15 3.04
CA MET A 1 29.42 -23.76 3.21
C MET A 1 29.42 -22.28 3.54
N SER A 2 29.76 -21.94 4.78
CA SER A 2 29.91 -20.54 5.21
C SER A 2 31.14 -19.97 4.52
N GLY A 3 30.93 -19.00 3.62
CA GLY A 3 32.03 -18.19 3.09
C GLY A 3 32.75 -17.45 4.23
N PRO A 4 34.00 -17.05 4.07
CA PRO A 4 34.72 -16.36 5.11
C PRO A 4 33.98 -15.01 5.39
N GLN A 5 33.54 -14.84 6.65
CA GLN A 5 33.13 -13.53 7.14
C GLN A 5 34.32 -12.57 6.98
N PRO A 6 34.16 -11.40 6.38
CA PRO A 6 35.22 -10.41 6.41
C PRO A 6 35.50 -10.06 7.87
N PHE A 7 36.77 -10.14 8.26
CA PHE A 7 37.28 -9.78 9.59
C PHE A 7 37.13 -8.25 9.73
N TRP A 8 35.95 -7.78 10.12
CA TRP A 8 35.83 -6.42 10.61
C TRP A 8 36.38 -6.39 12.04
N ASP A 9 37.31 -5.52 12.32
CA ASP A 9 37.75 -5.29 13.70
C ASP A 9 36.54 -4.64 14.43
N THR A 10 35.83 -5.44 15.22
CA THR A 10 34.63 -5.03 15.94
C THR A 10 34.89 -3.87 16.92
N LYS A 11 36.15 -3.59 17.25
CA LYS A 11 36.55 -2.48 18.11
C LYS A 11 36.50 -1.11 17.40
N SER A 12 36.41 -1.09 16.08
CA SER A 12 36.37 0.13 15.27
C SER A 12 34.97 0.47 14.73
N LEU A 13 33.93 -0.21 15.21
CA LEU A 13 32.56 0.05 14.75
C LEU A 13 31.81 1.01 15.68
N HIS A 14 31.32 2.10 15.11
CA HIS A 14 30.59 3.15 15.80
C HIS A 14 29.09 3.01 15.57
N LEU A 15 28.29 3.27 16.62
CA LEU A 15 26.82 3.22 16.58
C LEU A 15 26.28 4.42 15.78
N LEU A 16 25.27 4.17 14.96
CA LEU A 16 24.45 5.19 14.30
C LEU A 16 23.04 5.24 14.87
N GLN A 17 22.36 4.09 14.88
CA GLN A 17 20.99 3.97 15.37
C GLN A 17 20.77 2.59 15.99
N GLU A 18 20.13 2.55 17.13
CA GLU A 18 19.67 1.31 17.77
C GLU A 18 18.17 1.10 17.47
N LEU A 19 17.78 -0.12 17.15
CA LEU A 19 16.40 -0.49 17.02
C LEU A 19 15.79 -0.60 18.42
N LEU A 20 14.63 0.02 18.60
CA LEU A 20 13.95 0.14 19.86
C LEU A 20 12.96 -1.02 20.06
N PHE A 21 12.96 -1.61 21.24
CA PHE A 21 12.01 -2.64 21.64
C PHE A 21 11.09 -2.08 22.73
N PRO A 22 9.79 -1.92 22.47
CA PRO A 22 8.91 -1.16 23.35
C PRO A 22 8.54 -1.93 24.61
N ASP A 23 8.46 -1.21 25.70
CA ASP A 23 7.78 -1.63 26.93
C ASP A 23 6.26 -1.49 26.83
N ASN A 24 5.79 -0.57 26.01
CA ASN A 24 4.39 -0.19 25.90
C ASN A 24 3.73 -0.83 24.68
N LYS A 25 2.69 -1.63 24.93
CA LYS A 25 1.92 -2.29 23.87
C LYS A 25 1.03 -1.34 23.06
N LEU A 26 0.77 -0.12 23.53
CA LEU A 26 -0.15 0.82 22.88
C LEU A 26 0.35 1.35 21.53
N ALA A 27 1.68 1.41 21.35
CA ALA A 27 2.29 1.94 20.13
C ALA A 27 3.18 0.91 19.43
N LEU A 28 2.94 -0.39 19.63
CA LEU A 28 3.78 -1.47 19.12
C LEU A 28 4.09 -1.34 17.63
N GLU A 29 3.09 -0.96 16.83
CA GLU A 29 3.23 -0.82 15.38
C GLU A 29 4.20 0.29 14.93
N LEU A 30 4.53 1.23 15.82
CA LEU A 30 5.57 2.22 15.55
C LEU A 30 6.99 1.65 15.71
N TYR A 31 7.13 0.48 16.35
CA TYR A 31 8.41 -0.19 16.61
C TYR A 31 8.58 -1.48 15.80
N ALA A 32 7.55 -2.31 15.70
CA ALA A 32 7.61 -3.58 14.99
C ALA A 32 6.24 -4.01 14.47
N ARG A 33 6.24 -4.77 13.38
CA ARG A 33 5.02 -5.35 12.78
C ARG A 33 5.19 -6.85 12.65
N ILE A 34 4.29 -7.59 13.27
CA ILE A 34 4.21 -9.04 13.08
C ILE A 34 3.48 -9.28 11.76
N ILE A 35 4.21 -9.76 10.75
CA ILE A 35 3.64 -10.02 9.43
C ILE A 35 2.84 -11.32 9.43
N HIS A 36 3.37 -12.35 10.09
CA HIS A 36 2.65 -13.60 10.37
C HIS A 36 3.33 -14.34 11.53
N GLY A 37 2.61 -15.28 12.16
CA GLY A 37 3.11 -16.07 13.27
C GLY A 37 2.91 -15.37 14.61
N TYR A 38 3.71 -15.76 15.60
CA TYR A 38 3.64 -15.25 16.97
C TYR A 38 4.98 -14.71 17.45
N ALA A 39 4.96 -13.51 18.03
CA ALA A 39 6.12 -12.87 18.63
C ALA A 39 5.79 -12.33 20.02
N GLN A 40 6.67 -12.57 20.97
CA GLN A 40 6.63 -11.91 22.28
C GLN A 40 7.65 -10.77 22.27
N ILE A 41 7.18 -9.54 22.40
CA ILE A 41 7.99 -8.33 22.36
C ILE A 41 8.06 -7.74 23.76
N GLY A 42 9.26 -7.39 24.19
CA GLY A 42 9.52 -6.76 25.49
C GLY A 42 10.83 -5.98 25.47
N PRO A 43 11.14 -5.24 26.54
CA PRO A 43 12.32 -4.35 26.59
C PRO A 43 13.65 -5.09 26.46
N SER A 44 13.70 -6.36 26.80
CA SER A 44 14.90 -7.21 26.68
C SER A 44 15.06 -7.83 25.30
N GLY A 45 14.13 -7.58 24.35
CA GLY A 45 14.19 -8.12 23.02
C GLY A 45 12.88 -8.75 22.53
N ILE A 46 12.99 -9.50 21.46
CA ILE A 46 11.86 -10.14 20.76
C ILE A 46 12.11 -11.63 20.66
N ALA A 47 11.17 -12.43 21.19
CA ALA A 47 11.14 -13.88 21.00
C ALA A 47 10.13 -14.21 19.89
N LEU A 48 10.59 -14.91 18.85
CA LEU A 48 9.83 -15.32 17.68
C LEU A 48 9.65 -16.83 17.71
N GLU A 49 8.43 -17.32 17.61
CA GLU A 49 8.16 -18.73 17.36
C GLU A 49 8.55 -19.11 15.92
N LYS A 50 8.80 -20.39 15.70
CA LYS A 50 9.08 -20.92 14.37
C LYS A 50 8.00 -20.51 13.36
N ASN A 51 8.42 -20.14 12.16
CA ASN A 51 7.60 -19.62 11.05
C ASN A 51 7.00 -18.21 11.30
N THR A 52 7.45 -17.48 12.31
CA THR A 52 7.09 -16.09 12.49
C THR A 52 7.93 -15.17 11.61
N ARG A 53 7.30 -14.18 11.00
CA ARG A 53 7.97 -13.07 10.32
C ARG A 53 7.61 -11.75 11.00
N ILE A 54 8.64 -10.99 11.36
CA ILE A 54 8.52 -9.64 11.92
C ILE A 54 9.22 -8.63 10.99
N SER A 55 8.66 -7.45 10.88
CA SER A 55 9.19 -6.34 10.10
C SER A 55 9.43 -5.12 10.98
N PHE A 56 10.59 -4.49 10.82
CA PHE A 56 10.95 -3.20 11.40
C PHE A 56 10.72 -2.04 10.42
N ASN A 57 9.83 -2.23 9.46
CA ASN A 57 9.34 -1.18 8.57
C ASN A 57 8.36 -0.26 9.33
N THR A 58 8.90 0.55 10.24
CA THR A 58 8.15 1.32 11.23
C THR A 58 8.79 2.67 11.47
N TRP A 59 8.06 3.57 12.16
CA TRP A 59 8.52 4.93 12.43
C TRP A 59 9.84 4.99 13.22
N PHE A 60 9.94 4.27 14.33
CA PHE A 60 11.12 4.31 15.17
C PHE A 60 12.27 3.46 14.67
N ASN A 61 12.00 2.36 13.99
CA ASN A 61 13.02 1.36 13.68
C ASN A 61 13.47 1.32 12.20
N SER A 62 12.92 2.20 11.37
CA SER A 62 13.51 2.44 10.05
C SER A 62 14.77 3.29 10.15
N PHE A 63 15.78 3.00 9.34
CA PHE A 63 16.96 3.84 9.18
C PHE A 63 16.73 4.81 8.01
N TYR A 64 16.61 6.09 8.29
CA TYR A 64 16.35 7.13 7.29
C TYR A 64 17.63 7.53 6.58
N GLU A 65 18.10 6.64 5.70
CA GLU A 65 19.38 6.73 5.00
C GLU A 65 19.57 8.08 4.26
N SER A 66 18.54 8.57 3.58
CA SER A 66 18.61 9.86 2.87
C SER A 66 18.90 11.02 3.83
N PHE A 67 18.29 11.02 5.01
CA PHE A 67 18.52 12.02 6.03
C PHE A 67 19.96 11.93 6.60
N TRP A 68 20.42 10.70 6.92
CA TRP A 68 21.77 10.49 7.39
C TRP A 68 22.83 10.93 6.37
N LEU A 69 22.66 10.57 5.09
CA LEU A 69 23.61 10.92 4.04
C LEU A 69 23.61 12.41 3.69
N GLN A 70 22.52 13.13 3.96
CA GLN A 70 22.48 14.58 3.79
C GLN A 70 23.31 15.32 4.84
N HIS A 71 23.35 14.81 6.07
CA HIS A 71 23.93 15.51 7.23
C HIS A 71 25.20 14.86 7.79
N ALA A 72 25.41 13.58 7.53
CA ALA A 72 26.57 12.82 7.98
C ALA A 72 27.31 12.20 6.79
N ASN A 73 28.62 12.35 6.77
CA ASN A 73 29.46 11.80 5.70
C ASN A 73 29.83 10.35 6.02
N LEU A 74 28.89 9.40 5.81
CA LEU A 74 29.09 7.99 6.10
C LEU A 74 29.82 7.30 4.96
N GLU A 75 30.89 6.55 5.26
CA GLU A 75 31.63 5.75 4.28
C GLU A 75 31.09 4.32 4.20
N THR A 76 30.59 3.79 5.31
CA THR A 76 30.10 2.39 5.42
C THR A 76 28.82 2.37 6.23
N LEU A 77 28.00 1.34 5.98
CA LEU A 77 26.81 1.03 6.77
C LEU A 77 26.76 -0.47 7.03
N LEU A 78 26.55 -0.86 8.28
CA LEU A 78 26.46 -2.24 8.73
C LEU A 78 25.25 -2.42 9.63
N LEU A 79 24.59 -3.57 9.52
CA LEU A 79 23.57 -4.02 10.45
C LEU A 79 24.16 -5.06 11.40
N GLU A 80 24.22 -4.76 12.70
CA GLU A 80 24.60 -5.69 13.75
C GLU A 80 23.36 -6.22 14.45
N LEU A 81 23.25 -7.53 14.60
CA LEU A 81 22.14 -8.20 15.28
C LEU A 81 22.67 -9.15 16.35
N ASP A 82 22.04 -9.15 17.51
CA ASP A 82 22.26 -10.13 18.58
C ASP A 82 21.15 -11.19 18.47
N LEU A 83 21.48 -12.36 17.89
CA LEU A 83 20.53 -13.41 17.51
C LEU A 83 20.83 -14.76 18.14
N SER A 84 19.78 -15.50 18.48
CA SER A 84 19.83 -16.94 18.71
C SER A 84 18.80 -17.67 17.85
N GLY A 85 19.05 -18.95 17.50
CA GLY A 85 18.18 -19.76 16.65
C GLY A 85 18.55 -19.75 15.16
N THR A 86 17.60 -20.11 14.30
CA THR A 86 17.75 -20.11 12.83
C THR A 86 16.82 -19.07 12.23
N ALA A 87 17.39 -18.09 11.57
CA ALA A 87 16.65 -16.97 11.01
C ALA A 87 17.12 -16.58 9.61
N LEU A 88 16.17 -16.14 8.77
CA LEU A 88 16.42 -15.38 7.56
C LEU A 88 16.28 -13.89 7.89
N VAL A 89 17.34 -13.12 7.65
CA VAL A 89 17.37 -11.67 7.80
C VAL A 89 17.39 -11.03 6.42
N GLU A 90 16.47 -10.13 6.14
CA GLU A 90 16.35 -9.43 4.89
C GLU A 90 16.35 -7.92 5.15
N VAL A 91 17.13 -7.16 4.39
CA VAL A 91 17.19 -5.71 4.47
C VAL A 91 16.65 -5.11 3.20
N TYR A 92 15.74 -4.19 3.36
CA TYR A 92 15.05 -3.51 2.27
C TYR A 92 15.37 -2.02 2.27
N ARG A 93 15.41 -1.44 1.06
CA ARG A 93 15.41 0.02 0.86
C ARG A 93 14.13 0.42 0.17
N GLU A 94 13.44 1.39 0.74
CA GLU A 94 12.30 2.04 0.12
C GLU A 94 12.69 3.42 -0.39
N ILE A 95 12.44 3.66 -1.67
CA ILE A 95 12.76 4.91 -2.35
C ILE A 95 11.47 5.54 -2.84
N PRO A 96 11.16 6.80 -2.46
CA PRO A 96 9.95 7.48 -2.88
C PRO A 96 9.77 7.49 -4.40
N GLY A 97 8.61 7.06 -4.88
CA GLY A 97 8.27 6.98 -6.30
C GLY A 97 8.91 5.82 -7.08
N VAL A 98 9.75 5.00 -6.43
CA VAL A 98 10.39 3.80 -7.02
C VAL A 98 9.86 2.52 -6.37
N GLY A 99 9.59 2.56 -5.06
CA GLY A 99 9.11 1.43 -4.28
C GLY A 99 10.18 0.74 -3.45
N THR A 100 9.83 -0.41 -2.88
CA THR A 100 10.66 -1.18 -1.96
C THR A 100 11.55 -2.18 -2.70
N GLN A 101 12.82 -2.24 -2.33
CA GLN A 101 13.82 -3.11 -2.93
C GLN A 101 14.60 -3.84 -1.84
N ARG A 102 14.73 -5.16 -1.94
CA ARG A 102 15.62 -5.92 -1.05
C ARG A 102 17.07 -5.68 -1.48
N ILE A 103 17.86 -5.07 -0.60
CA ILE A 103 19.25 -4.69 -0.88
C ILE A 103 20.25 -5.71 -0.38
N GLU A 104 19.92 -6.45 0.70
CA GLU A 104 20.79 -7.46 1.27
C GLU A 104 19.96 -8.53 2.01
N TRP A 105 20.50 -9.73 2.16
CA TRP A 105 19.90 -10.79 2.96
C TRP A 105 20.94 -11.81 3.40
N SER A 106 20.69 -12.45 4.54
CA SER A 106 21.50 -13.54 5.02
C SER A 106 20.68 -14.54 5.84
N LYS A 107 21.02 -15.81 5.73
CA LYS A 107 20.42 -16.88 6.53
C LYS A 107 21.40 -17.36 7.58
N TYR A 108 21.04 -17.19 8.82
CA TYR A 108 21.80 -17.65 9.98
C TYR A 108 21.21 -18.94 10.52
N ARG A 109 22.06 -19.91 10.88
CA ARG A 109 21.61 -21.25 11.29
C ARG A 109 22.14 -21.62 12.64
N ALA A 110 21.23 -22.08 13.52
CA ALA A 110 21.51 -22.63 14.83
C ALA A 110 22.49 -21.78 15.66
N LEU A 111 22.28 -20.47 15.67
CA LEU A 111 23.07 -19.55 16.48
C LEU A 111 22.74 -19.71 17.96
N TRP A 112 23.75 -19.56 18.80
CA TRP A 112 23.60 -19.47 20.23
C TRP A 112 24.16 -18.12 20.68
N GLU A 113 23.26 -17.21 21.09
CA GLU A 113 23.58 -15.86 21.55
C GLU A 113 24.73 -15.20 20.75
N SER A 114 24.57 -15.17 19.45
CA SER A 114 25.64 -14.76 18.55
C SER A 114 25.39 -13.36 18.00
N LYS A 115 26.47 -12.57 17.99
CA LYS A 115 26.49 -11.28 17.31
C LYS A 115 26.83 -11.48 15.84
N VAL A 116 25.93 -11.08 14.96
CA VAL A 116 26.11 -11.17 13.51
C VAL A 116 26.13 -9.77 12.89
N ILE A 117 26.99 -9.59 11.88
CA ILE A 117 27.16 -8.30 11.18
C ILE A 117 26.90 -8.52 9.70
N LEU A 118 26.00 -7.69 9.14
CA LEU A 118 25.61 -7.70 7.74
C LEU A 118 26.02 -6.35 7.10
N PRO A 119 27.01 -6.33 6.17
CA PRO A 119 27.39 -5.13 5.46
C PRO A 119 26.28 -4.69 4.51
N LEU A 120 25.97 -3.39 4.49
CA LEU A 120 24.93 -2.79 3.65
C LEU A 120 25.54 -1.82 2.65
N SER A 121 24.99 -1.78 1.43
CA SER A 121 25.37 -0.77 0.45
C SER A 121 24.67 0.54 0.71
N LEU A 122 25.43 1.64 0.82
CA LEU A 122 24.86 3.00 0.93
C LEU A 122 24.17 3.43 -0.38
N GLY A 123 23.06 4.16 -0.26
CA GLY A 123 22.39 4.81 -1.38
C GLY A 123 23.23 5.98 -1.94
N GLY A 124 23.02 6.33 -3.22
CA GLY A 124 23.70 7.44 -3.87
C GLY A 124 25.10 7.15 -4.42
N ALA A 125 25.91 6.33 -3.76
CA ALA A 125 27.24 5.94 -4.22
C ALA A 125 27.29 4.57 -4.90
N GLY A 126 26.21 3.84 -4.91
CA GLY A 126 26.17 2.43 -5.29
C GLY A 126 25.00 2.04 -6.19
N ARG A 127 24.75 0.77 -6.16
CA ARG A 127 23.88 -0.06 -6.96
C ARG A 127 22.48 0.48 -7.26
N TRP A 128 21.91 1.27 -6.37
CA TRP A 128 20.49 1.63 -6.34
C TRP A 128 20.20 3.11 -6.60
N GLY A 129 21.22 3.91 -6.82
CA GLY A 129 21.17 5.26 -7.40
C GLY A 129 20.50 6.36 -6.60
N ALA A 130 19.71 6.04 -5.59
CA ALA A 130 19.09 7.01 -4.70
C ALA A 130 19.09 6.48 -3.27
N ALA A 131 19.29 7.38 -2.31
CA ALA A 131 19.09 7.10 -0.90
C ALA A 131 17.59 7.07 -0.59
N GLY A 132 17.22 6.28 0.40
CA GLY A 132 15.83 6.12 0.82
C GLY A 132 15.73 5.88 2.32
N ARG A 133 14.86 4.97 2.68
CA ARG A 133 14.67 4.49 4.04
C ARG A 133 14.95 2.99 4.08
N LEU A 134 15.78 2.54 5.01
CA LEU A 134 16.10 1.13 5.19
C LEU A 134 15.27 0.55 6.33
N PHE A 135 14.87 -0.70 6.17
CA PHE A 135 14.24 -1.49 7.23
C PHE A 135 14.62 -2.96 7.13
N VAL A 136 14.42 -3.67 8.23
CA VAL A 136 14.83 -5.06 8.39
C VAL A 136 13.60 -5.94 8.60
N ASP A 137 13.55 -7.07 7.90
CA ASP A 137 12.59 -8.15 8.15
C ASP A 137 13.36 -9.37 8.67
N ILE A 138 12.78 -10.05 9.65
CA ILE A 138 13.33 -11.29 10.21
C ILE A 138 12.27 -12.37 10.13
N THR A 139 12.63 -13.50 9.49
CA THR A 139 11.78 -14.70 9.43
C THR A 139 12.43 -15.80 10.26
N ALA A 140 11.74 -16.27 11.29
CA ALA A 140 12.19 -17.33 12.18
C ALA A 140 11.94 -18.71 11.54
N GLU A 141 12.99 -19.48 11.29
CA GLU A 141 12.89 -20.87 10.82
C GLU A 141 13.00 -21.91 11.96
N SER A 142 13.40 -21.50 13.13
CA SER A 142 13.24 -22.16 14.43
C SER A 142 12.76 -21.10 15.42
N ASP A 143 12.61 -21.42 16.68
CA ASP A 143 12.46 -20.40 17.72
C ASP A 143 13.70 -19.50 17.70
N VAL A 144 13.49 -18.18 17.68
CA VAL A 144 14.53 -17.16 17.54
C VAL A 144 14.35 -16.13 18.65
N VAL A 145 15.48 -15.71 19.24
CA VAL A 145 15.50 -14.54 20.13
C VAL A 145 16.38 -13.47 19.50
N LEU A 146 15.83 -12.27 19.31
CA LEU A 146 16.53 -11.06 18.93
C LEU A 146 16.67 -10.17 20.15
N SER A 147 17.86 -10.09 20.74
CA SER A 147 18.14 -9.31 21.95
C SER A 147 18.75 -7.92 21.65
N GLY A 148 19.10 -7.65 20.40
CA GLY A 148 19.62 -6.35 19.98
C GLY A 148 19.72 -6.23 18.46
N ALA A 149 19.52 -5.03 17.95
CA ALA A 149 19.71 -4.70 16.53
C ALA A 149 20.19 -3.25 16.38
N ARG A 150 21.25 -3.02 15.58
CA ARG A 150 21.92 -1.73 15.50
C ARG A 150 22.44 -1.45 14.11
N PHE A 151 22.23 -0.24 13.61
CA PHE A 151 22.96 0.26 12.47
C PHE A 151 24.28 0.88 12.92
N LYS A 152 25.38 0.50 12.29
CA LYS A 152 26.74 0.90 12.63
C LYS A 152 27.53 1.36 11.40
N THR A 153 28.66 2.04 11.65
CA THR A 153 29.59 2.51 10.61
C THR A 153 31.04 2.36 11.07
N THR A 154 31.97 2.36 10.13
CA THR A 154 33.42 2.51 10.43
C THR A 154 33.83 3.96 10.50
N THR A 155 32.98 4.90 10.06
CA THR A 155 33.24 6.33 10.15
C THR A 155 33.20 6.79 11.59
N PRO A 156 34.24 7.41 12.14
CA PRO A 156 34.22 7.92 13.50
C PRO A 156 33.29 9.14 13.63
N PRO A 157 32.68 9.36 14.80
CA PRO A 157 31.86 10.54 15.04
C PRO A 157 32.71 11.82 14.93
N ARG A 158 32.10 12.90 14.45
CA ARG A 158 32.76 14.21 14.27
C ARG A 158 32.98 14.93 15.59
N GLN A 159 32.06 14.75 16.53
CA GLN A 159 32.06 15.41 17.83
C GLN A 159 31.43 14.53 18.89
N ARG A 160 31.64 14.86 20.13
CA ARG A 160 30.90 14.28 21.26
C ARG A 160 29.88 15.33 21.72
N PRO A 161 28.56 15.10 21.50
CA PRO A 161 27.56 16.05 21.95
C PRO A 161 27.55 16.11 23.49
N VAL A 162 27.41 17.32 24.02
CA VAL A 162 27.19 17.61 25.45
C VAL A 162 25.90 18.41 25.51
N VAL A 163 24.85 17.84 26.07
CA VAL A 163 23.49 18.37 25.98
C VAL A 163 22.97 18.82 27.33
N SER A 164 22.46 20.07 27.38
CA SER A 164 21.63 20.58 28.47
C SER A 164 20.15 20.35 28.11
N CYS A 165 19.42 19.59 28.91
CA CYS A 165 18.00 19.37 28.71
C CYS A 165 17.19 20.28 29.61
N ARG A 166 16.22 21.02 29.04
CA ARG A 166 15.35 21.96 29.74
C ARG A 166 13.91 21.51 29.65
N ILE A 167 13.29 21.22 30.79
CA ILE A 167 11.88 20.80 30.88
C ILE A 167 11.06 21.98 31.36
N ARG A 168 10.09 22.43 30.57
CA ARG A 168 9.13 23.48 31.00
C ARG A 168 7.90 22.83 31.63
N CYS A 169 7.59 23.22 32.85
CA CYS A 169 6.43 22.75 33.58
C CYS A 169 5.37 23.86 33.64
N SER A 170 4.18 23.60 33.06
CA SER A 170 3.02 24.52 33.22
C SER A 170 2.29 24.28 34.54
N GLU A 171 1.58 25.31 35.04
CA GLU A 171 0.78 25.25 36.30
C GLU A 171 -0.32 24.15 36.26
N THR A 172 -0.73 23.71 35.06
CA THR A 172 -1.80 22.72 34.87
C THR A 172 -1.29 21.29 34.67
N ALA A 173 0.03 21.06 34.74
CA ALA A 173 0.64 19.76 34.50
C ALA A 173 0.39 18.77 35.68
N GLU A 174 0.27 17.47 35.28
CA GLU A 174 0.33 16.37 36.28
C GLU A 174 1.65 16.44 37.05
N ARG A 175 1.64 16.20 38.36
CA ARG A 175 2.83 16.23 39.24
C ARG A 175 3.21 14.83 39.71
N PRO A 176 4.45 14.35 39.46
CA PRO A 176 5.54 15.02 38.74
C PRO A 176 5.29 15.03 37.23
N PRO A 177 5.85 15.99 36.48
CA PRO A 177 5.69 16.08 35.03
C PRO A 177 6.08 14.79 34.32
N ALA A 178 5.32 14.39 33.31
CA ALA A 178 5.50 13.12 32.60
C ALA A 178 6.91 12.98 31.98
N ALA A 179 7.45 14.09 31.46
CA ALA A 179 8.79 14.16 30.89
C ALA A 179 9.88 13.88 31.95
N VAL A 180 9.73 14.39 33.15
CA VAL A 180 10.66 14.16 34.25
C VAL A 180 10.69 12.69 34.63
N ASN A 181 9.51 12.08 34.81
CA ASN A 181 9.37 10.67 35.12
C ASN A 181 9.96 9.74 34.04
N ALA A 182 9.92 10.16 32.77
CA ALA A 182 10.47 9.37 31.67
C ALA A 182 12.00 9.49 31.57
N LEU A 183 12.59 10.66 31.87
CA LEU A 183 13.99 10.92 31.64
C LEU A 183 14.90 10.55 32.81
N ILE A 184 14.45 10.72 34.05
CA ILE A 184 15.26 10.43 35.26
C ILE A 184 15.79 8.99 35.28
N PRO A 185 14.99 7.94 35.03
CA PRO A 185 15.50 6.57 35.10
C PRO A 185 16.63 6.26 34.12
N VAL A 186 16.75 7.04 33.04
CA VAL A 186 17.73 6.80 31.96
C VAL A 186 18.89 7.79 31.96
N LEU A 187 18.91 8.75 32.86
CA LEU A 187 20.00 9.75 32.96
C LEU A 187 21.39 9.11 33.14
N ALA A 188 21.47 8.05 33.91
CA ALA A 188 22.74 7.32 34.12
C ALA A 188 23.22 6.63 32.84
N ASP A 189 22.31 6.22 31.96
CA ASP A 189 22.59 5.50 30.73
C ASP A 189 22.90 6.42 29.54
N ILE A 190 22.77 7.75 29.72
CA ILE A 190 22.99 8.77 28.67
C ILE A 190 24.11 9.72 29.14
N PRO A 191 25.38 9.37 28.94
CA PRO A 191 26.50 10.19 29.41
C PRO A 191 26.64 11.54 28.69
N GLU A 192 26.06 11.68 27.51
CA GLU A 192 26.02 12.93 26.71
C GLU A 192 25.08 13.98 27.33
N LEU A 193 24.11 13.54 28.15
CA LEU A 193 23.22 14.45 28.88
C LEU A 193 23.97 14.99 30.10
N HIS A 194 24.38 16.24 30.00
CA HIS A 194 25.21 16.91 31.02
C HIS A 194 24.37 17.34 32.22
N GLU A 195 23.21 17.95 31.94
CA GLU A 195 22.32 18.48 32.96
C GLU A 195 20.84 18.39 32.52
N LEU A 196 19.94 18.33 33.50
CA LEU A 196 18.49 18.40 33.33
C LEU A 196 17.96 19.57 34.17
N LEU A 197 17.50 20.64 33.52
CA LEU A 197 16.94 21.79 34.15
C LEU A 197 15.40 21.73 34.13
N ILE A 198 14.76 21.73 35.29
CA ILE A 198 13.31 21.79 35.38
C ILE A 198 12.93 23.25 35.61
N LEU A 199 12.23 23.82 34.61
CA LEU A 199 11.76 25.21 34.68
C LEU A 199 10.34 25.24 35.20
N GLN A 200 10.16 25.71 36.44
CA GLN A 200 8.86 25.79 37.11
C GLN A 200 8.26 27.19 37.01
N HIS A 201 7.01 27.28 36.55
CA HIS A 201 6.22 28.51 36.49
C HIS A 201 5.47 28.66 37.79
N GLY A 202 5.63 29.85 38.48
CA GLY A 202 5.01 30.23 39.74
C GLY A 202 5.90 30.08 40.98
N ASP A 203 5.50 30.75 42.03
CA ASP A 203 6.28 30.86 43.31
C ASP A 203 5.98 29.73 44.34
N GLU A 204 5.10 28.79 44.02
CA GLU A 204 4.77 27.68 44.95
C GLU A 204 5.94 26.70 45.08
N GLU A 205 6.28 26.36 46.31
CA GLU A 205 7.23 25.28 46.60
C GLU A 205 6.63 23.91 46.27
N ASP A 206 7.28 23.22 45.33
CA ASP A 206 6.89 21.86 44.90
C ASP A 206 7.82 20.82 45.54
N ALA A 207 7.43 20.34 46.69
CA ALA A 207 8.19 19.34 47.45
C ALA A 207 8.47 18.03 46.62
N VAL A 208 7.66 17.74 45.61
CA VAL A 208 7.86 16.56 44.73
C VAL A 208 9.00 16.82 43.75
N LEU A 209 9.04 18.01 43.17
CA LEU A 209 10.14 18.39 42.24
C LEU A 209 11.47 18.57 42.99
N GLU A 210 11.44 19.13 44.22
CA GLU A 210 12.62 19.23 45.07
C GLU A 210 13.17 17.85 45.48
N ALA A 211 12.27 16.90 45.84
CA ALA A 211 12.67 15.53 46.11
C ALA A 211 13.28 14.82 44.92
N ILE A 212 12.78 15.11 43.73
CA ILE A 212 13.30 14.58 42.47
C ILE A 212 14.69 15.13 42.15
N CYS A 213 14.92 16.43 42.34
CA CYS A 213 16.23 17.06 42.18
C CYS A 213 17.27 16.48 43.15
N ALA A 214 16.86 16.02 44.29
CA ALA A 214 17.74 15.39 45.27
C ALA A 214 18.18 13.95 44.85
N LEU A 215 17.53 13.31 43.87
CA LEU A 215 17.85 11.94 43.42
C LEU A 215 19.06 11.87 42.51
N ASP A 216 19.33 12.90 41.71
CA ASP A 216 20.46 12.90 40.77
C ASP A 216 21.10 14.30 40.69
N PRO A 217 22.41 14.42 40.90
CA PRO A 217 23.13 15.72 40.88
C PRO A 217 23.07 16.45 39.54
N LYS A 218 22.68 15.78 38.48
CA LYS A 218 22.49 16.38 37.14
C LYS A 218 21.14 17.11 37.02
N VAL A 219 20.22 16.95 37.97
CA VAL A 219 18.89 17.53 37.92
C VAL A 219 18.83 18.78 38.80
N SER A 220 18.35 19.87 38.27
CA SER A 220 18.21 21.16 38.97
C SER A 220 16.85 21.80 38.71
N LEU A 221 16.26 22.40 39.74
CA LEU A 221 15.00 23.13 39.64
C LEU A 221 15.30 24.64 39.55
N VAL A 222 14.75 25.33 38.56
CA VAL A 222 14.87 26.78 38.33
C VAL A 222 13.49 27.40 38.40
N LYS A 223 13.29 28.39 39.33
CA LYS A 223 11.99 29.07 39.49
C LYS A 223 11.86 30.30 38.56
N ASP A 224 10.63 30.68 38.24
CA ASP A 224 10.28 31.67 37.20
C ASP A 224 10.88 33.08 37.37
N ALA A 225 11.12 33.53 38.63
CA ALA A 225 11.81 34.81 38.87
C ALA A 225 13.27 34.83 38.35
N GLU A 226 13.88 33.65 38.28
CA GLU A 226 15.19 33.40 37.71
C GLU A 226 15.09 33.01 36.21
N ALA A 227 13.95 32.41 35.81
CA ALA A 227 13.68 31.96 34.45
C ALA A 227 13.39 33.12 33.49
N SER A 228 12.88 34.28 33.97
CA SER A 228 12.68 35.46 33.12
C SER A 228 14.00 36.09 32.65
N GLY A 229 15.11 35.78 33.32
CA GLY A 229 16.47 36.11 32.84
C GLY A 229 17.07 35.09 31.89
N LEU A 230 16.53 33.87 31.86
CA LEU A 230 16.99 32.74 30.99
C LEU A 230 16.34 32.74 29.62
N ASP A 231 15.25 33.50 29.42
CA ASP A 231 14.59 33.67 28.11
C ASP A 231 15.34 34.69 27.21
N GLY A 232 16.29 35.45 27.77
CA GLY A 232 17.22 36.29 27.04
C GLY A 232 18.62 35.67 27.01
N ALA A 233 19.28 35.70 25.88
CA ALA A 233 20.62 35.16 25.68
C ALA A 233 21.70 35.73 26.65
N GLU A 234 21.41 36.82 27.34
CA GLU A 234 22.34 37.49 28.29
C GLU A 234 22.28 36.92 29.73
N GLY A 235 21.17 36.22 30.14
CA GLY A 235 21.01 35.66 31.49
C GLY A 235 21.72 34.32 31.74
N LEU A 236 22.26 33.70 30.72
CA LEU A 236 22.90 32.38 30.81
C LEU A 236 24.34 32.38 31.30
N ALA A 237 24.97 33.58 31.41
CA ALA A 237 26.40 33.68 31.69
C ALA A 237 26.78 33.59 33.17
N ASP A 238 25.82 33.73 34.11
CA ASP A 238 26.16 33.97 35.53
C ASP A 238 25.83 32.88 36.54
N THR A 239 25.16 31.78 36.16
CA THR A 239 24.74 30.77 37.16
C THR A 239 25.46 29.42 37.13
N SER A 240 26.42 29.19 36.24
CA SER A 240 27.32 28.05 36.37
C SER A 240 28.71 28.33 35.88
N SER A 241 29.71 28.07 36.71
CA SER A 241 31.13 28.17 36.39
C SER A 241 31.64 27.09 35.43
N THR A 242 30.76 26.39 34.72
CA THR A 242 31.06 25.25 33.82
C THR A 242 30.52 25.39 32.39
N THR A 243 30.03 26.54 31.98
CA THR A 243 29.33 26.77 30.69
C THR A 243 30.17 26.65 29.41
N SER A 244 31.43 26.32 29.45
CA SER A 244 32.27 26.23 28.23
C SER A 244 32.20 24.90 27.47
N SER A 245 31.38 23.93 27.90
CA SER A 245 31.35 22.59 27.31
C SER A 245 30.04 22.18 26.66
N ILE A 246 28.92 22.90 26.87
CA ILE A 246 27.60 22.53 26.31
C ILE A 246 27.59 22.83 24.81
N THR A 247 27.28 21.80 24.02
CA THR A 247 27.23 21.90 22.54
C THR A 247 25.79 22.09 22.03
N HIS A 248 24.79 21.54 22.72
CA HIS A 248 23.37 21.59 22.32
C HIS A 248 22.47 21.83 23.51
N VAL A 249 21.36 22.52 23.27
CA VAL A 249 20.27 22.68 24.24
C VAL A 249 19.04 21.95 23.70
N LEU A 250 18.50 21.01 24.48
CA LEU A 250 17.26 20.31 24.21
C LEU A 250 16.16 20.91 25.10
N THR A 251 15.14 21.51 24.50
CA THR A 251 13.98 21.99 25.25
C THR A 251 12.80 21.04 25.11
N VAL A 252 12.14 20.76 26.21
CA VAL A 252 11.16 19.70 26.38
C VAL A 252 9.93 20.23 27.11
N ASP A 253 8.73 19.92 26.63
CA ASP A 253 7.49 20.20 27.36
C ASP A 253 7.31 19.20 28.49
N GLY A 254 7.02 19.67 29.71
CA GLY A 254 6.86 18.83 30.90
C GLY A 254 5.69 17.86 30.80
N CYS A 255 4.65 18.19 30.03
CA CYS A 255 3.47 17.34 29.82
C CYS A 255 3.70 16.23 28.78
N ALA A 256 4.81 16.31 28.03
CA ALA A 256 5.09 15.35 26.97
C ALA A 256 5.64 14.02 27.51
N LEU A 257 5.21 12.92 26.90
CA LEU A 257 5.80 11.60 27.10
C LEU A 257 6.92 11.39 26.08
N TYR A 258 8.01 10.83 26.52
CA TYR A 258 9.20 10.55 25.71
C TYR A 258 9.46 9.06 25.63
N GLU A 259 9.92 8.63 24.45
CA GLU A 259 10.62 7.35 24.33
C GLU A 259 12.10 7.61 24.69
N PRO A 260 12.58 7.22 25.87
CA PRO A 260 13.93 7.56 26.33
C PRO A 260 15.03 7.05 25.41
N LEU A 261 14.80 5.91 24.74
CA LEU A 261 15.77 5.33 23.82
C LEU A 261 15.83 6.10 22.49
N SER A 262 14.77 6.80 22.09
CA SER A 262 14.79 7.67 20.92
C SER A 262 15.70 8.88 21.12
N LEU A 263 15.85 9.37 22.35
CA LEU A 263 16.83 10.41 22.72
C LEU A 263 18.25 9.92 22.46
N ARG A 264 18.55 8.65 22.75
CA ARG A 264 19.87 8.08 22.45
C ARG A 264 20.17 8.10 20.95
N ASN A 265 19.21 7.75 20.11
CA ASN A 265 19.35 7.83 18.64
C ASN A 265 19.54 9.27 18.16
N LEU A 266 18.87 10.25 18.77
CA LEU A 266 19.09 11.67 18.51
C LEU A 266 20.54 12.09 18.82
N LEU A 267 21.06 11.71 19.99
CA LEU A 267 22.43 12.05 20.40
C LEU A 267 23.48 11.40 19.49
N GLN A 268 23.23 10.16 19.04
CA GLN A 268 24.08 9.54 18.03
C GLN A 268 24.05 10.31 16.72
N PHE A 269 22.90 10.78 16.26
CA PHE A 269 22.82 11.60 15.05
C PHE A 269 23.63 12.91 15.22
N LEU A 270 23.48 13.61 16.34
CA LEU A 270 24.21 14.86 16.63
C LEU A 270 25.73 14.64 16.68
N ALA A 271 26.20 13.44 17.03
CA ALA A 271 27.63 13.12 17.02
C ALA A 271 28.24 13.10 15.61
N TYR A 272 27.45 12.87 14.57
CA TYR A 272 27.90 12.82 13.16
C TYR A 272 27.49 14.07 12.37
N ALA A 273 26.45 14.75 12.78
CA ALA A 273 25.92 15.91 12.11
C ALA A 273 26.89 17.10 12.20
N PRO A 274 26.79 18.09 11.29
CA PRO A 274 27.52 19.34 11.41
C PRO A 274 27.20 20.06 12.75
N PRO A 275 28.16 20.77 13.38
CA PRO A 275 27.92 21.42 14.66
C PRO A 275 26.91 22.57 14.59
N ASP A 276 26.59 22.99 13.37
CA ASP A 276 25.68 24.09 13.05
C ASP A 276 24.25 23.58 12.69
N ILE A 277 23.85 22.40 13.14
CA ILE A 277 22.54 21.79 12.86
C ILE A 277 21.56 21.90 14.04
N ALA A 278 20.31 22.38 13.88
CA ALA A 278 19.23 22.25 14.86
C ALA A 278 18.32 21.06 14.50
N VAL A 279 17.88 20.31 15.47
CA VAL A 279 17.03 19.14 15.27
C VAL A 279 15.78 19.26 16.13
N ALA A 280 14.61 19.06 15.54
CA ALA A 280 13.34 19.02 16.26
C ALA A 280 12.79 17.57 16.33
N ALA A 281 12.08 17.27 17.40
CA ALA A 281 11.31 16.04 17.51
C ALA A 281 9.90 16.25 16.98
N HIS A 282 9.30 15.18 16.44
CA HIS A 282 7.92 15.21 16.00
C HIS A 282 6.98 15.04 17.19
N THR A 283 5.89 15.79 17.20
CA THR A 283 4.87 15.69 18.26
C THR A 283 3.82 14.66 17.85
N LEU A 284 3.59 13.67 18.71
CA LEU A 284 2.58 12.63 18.53
C LEU A 284 1.40 12.84 19.49
N ASP A 285 0.23 12.37 19.09
CA ASP A 285 -0.98 12.41 19.91
C ASP A 285 -0.88 11.35 21.04
N ARG A 286 -1.08 11.74 22.30
CA ARG A 286 -0.97 10.84 23.45
C ARG A 286 -2.06 9.77 23.47
N GLU A 287 -3.27 10.11 23.05
CA GLU A 287 -4.40 9.18 23.00
C GLU A 287 -4.35 8.27 21.77
N ARG A 288 -3.72 8.76 20.70
CA ARG A 288 -3.51 8.06 19.45
C ARG A 288 -2.03 8.10 19.10
N PRO A 289 -1.21 7.30 19.75
CA PRO A 289 0.26 7.42 19.72
C PRO A 289 0.88 7.25 18.34
N TRP A 290 0.13 6.82 17.35
CA TRP A 290 0.54 6.71 15.94
C TRP A 290 0.21 7.96 15.11
N LEU A 291 -0.55 8.96 15.63
CA LEU A 291 -0.86 10.18 14.91
C LEU A 291 0.16 11.27 15.22
N MET A 292 0.78 11.78 14.18
CA MET A 292 1.64 12.97 14.26
C MET A 292 0.79 14.22 14.02
N TRP A 293 1.00 15.24 14.85
CA TRP A 293 0.48 16.57 14.60
C TRP A 293 1.35 17.24 13.54
N ALA A 294 0.75 17.70 12.44
CA ALA A 294 1.44 18.56 11.52
C ALA A 294 1.57 19.94 12.17
N ASP A 295 2.79 20.33 12.54
CA ASP A 295 3.06 21.69 12.98
C ASP A 295 2.81 22.66 11.82
N GLN A 296 1.92 23.63 12.03
CA GLN A 296 1.56 24.65 11.04
C GLN A 296 2.74 25.57 10.66
N GLY A 297 3.89 25.44 11.32
CA GLY A 297 5.05 26.32 11.16
C GLY A 297 6.02 25.96 10.03
N PHE A 298 5.89 24.79 9.39
CA PHE A 298 6.92 24.28 8.46
C PHE A 298 6.48 24.15 6.99
N ALA A 299 5.34 24.71 6.60
CA ALA A 299 4.90 24.69 5.21
C ALA A 299 5.50 25.89 4.44
N THR A 300 6.66 25.75 3.85
CA THR A 300 7.19 26.67 2.84
C THR A 300 7.16 25.98 1.48
N GLY A 301 6.42 26.51 0.51
CA GLY A 301 6.39 26.03 -0.86
C GLY A 301 5.14 25.27 -1.25
N GLU A 302 5.21 24.51 -2.33
CA GLU A 302 4.09 23.78 -2.96
C GLU A 302 3.37 22.73 -2.07
N ASP A 303 3.91 22.44 -0.90
CA ASP A 303 3.36 21.49 0.08
C ASP A 303 2.48 22.15 1.16
N ALA A 304 2.20 23.45 1.04
CA ALA A 304 1.36 24.21 2.00
C ALA A 304 -0.11 23.70 2.12
N GLY A 305 -0.51 22.71 1.37
CA GLY A 305 -1.84 22.08 1.42
C GLY A 305 -1.97 20.88 2.37
N LEU A 306 -0.91 20.52 3.09
CA LEU A 306 -0.87 19.32 3.93
C LEU A 306 -1.01 19.64 5.43
N THR A 307 -1.88 20.57 5.77
CA THR A 307 -2.28 20.84 7.16
C THR A 307 -3.24 19.74 7.62
N GLY A 308 -2.75 18.77 8.39
CA GLY A 308 -3.59 17.69 8.92
C GLY A 308 -2.81 16.70 9.78
N ARG A 309 -3.51 15.97 10.63
CA ARG A 309 -2.96 14.87 11.43
C ARG A 309 -2.50 13.75 10.50
N ARG A 310 -1.32 13.17 10.75
CA ARG A 310 -0.71 12.15 9.90
C ARG A 310 -0.45 10.87 10.68
N ASP A 311 -0.87 9.76 10.11
CA ASP A 311 -0.67 8.44 10.71
C ASP A 311 0.71 7.89 10.35
N LEU A 312 1.59 7.74 11.33
CA LEU A 312 2.96 7.26 11.18
C LEU A 312 3.05 5.74 10.90
N ARG A 313 1.93 5.05 10.84
CA ARG A 313 1.87 3.67 10.37
C ARG A 313 1.86 3.61 8.84
N ASP A 314 1.63 4.75 8.17
CA ASP A 314 1.69 4.87 6.72
C ASP A 314 3.13 4.88 6.22
N LEU A 315 3.44 3.95 5.32
CA LEU A 315 4.77 3.81 4.74
C LEU A 315 5.12 4.93 3.74
N GLU A 316 4.15 5.52 3.05
CA GLU A 316 4.41 6.66 2.16
C GLU A 316 4.76 7.92 2.94
N MET A 317 4.15 8.11 4.11
CA MET A 317 4.50 9.19 5.03
C MET A 317 5.94 9.09 5.52
N LEU A 318 6.40 7.88 5.87
CA LEU A 318 7.79 7.67 6.27
C LEU A 318 8.79 8.06 5.18
N ASN A 319 8.38 8.00 3.92
CA ASN A 319 9.19 8.38 2.76
C ASN A 319 9.20 9.89 2.49
N MET A 320 8.15 10.61 2.85
CA MET A 320 8.10 12.07 2.72
C MET A 320 9.12 12.78 3.63
N PHE A 321 9.36 12.26 4.83
CA PHE A 321 10.36 12.78 5.76
C PHE A 321 11.80 12.65 5.25
N SER A 322 12.04 11.89 4.20
CA SER A 322 13.35 11.78 3.58
C SER A 322 13.71 12.95 2.66
N ARG A 323 12.80 13.89 2.40
CA ARG A 323 13.01 14.89 1.34
C ARG A 323 13.45 16.28 1.78
N ASN A 324 13.00 16.79 2.93
CA ASN A 324 13.25 18.20 3.26
C ASN A 324 13.17 18.51 4.76
N PHE A 325 14.29 18.59 5.45
CA PHE A 325 14.31 19.30 6.74
C PHE A 325 15.74 19.70 7.10
N ALA A 326 15.95 20.94 7.43
CA ALA A 326 17.21 21.51 7.87
C ALA A 326 17.09 22.14 9.27
N SER A 327 18.14 22.24 10.00
CA SER A 327 18.25 22.48 11.44
C SER A 327 19.20 23.64 11.80
N ALA A 328 19.08 24.25 12.98
CA ALA A 328 19.92 25.38 13.42
C ALA A 328 20.63 25.13 14.78
N PRO A 329 21.87 25.53 14.98
CA PRO A 329 22.63 25.41 16.21
C PRO A 329 22.43 26.55 17.20
N HIS A 330 22.94 26.40 18.43
CA HIS A 330 22.89 27.40 19.48
C HIS A 330 23.48 28.74 19.01
N SER A 331 24.66 28.73 18.38
CA SER A 331 25.31 29.93 17.85
C SER A 331 24.50 30.66 16.76
N TRP A 332 23.67 29.94 16.04
CA TRP A 332 22.78 30.48 15.02
C TRP A 332 21.53 31.15 15.63
N LEU A 333 20.96 30.55 16.69
CA LEU A 333 19.85 31.11 17.46
C LEU A 333 20.27 32.41 18.15
N GLU A 334 21.48 32.46 18.71
CA GLU A 334 22.06 33.65 19.28
C GLU A 334 22.32 34.77 18.25
N ALA A 335 22.93 34.43 17.10
CA ALA A 335 23.24 35.38 16.03
C ALA A 335 22.03 36.03 15.36
N ARG A 336 20.85 35.44 15.47
CA ARG A 336 19.60 35.92 14.85
C ARG A 336 18.55 36.43 15.85
N GLY A 337 18.82 36.42 17.13
CA GLY A 337 17.91 36.94 18.17
C GLY A 337 16.59 36.14 18.29
N LEU A 338 16.61 34.88 17.85
CA LEU A 338 15.44 33.99 17.88
C LEU A 338 15.34 33.23 19.21
N CYS A 339 15.53 33.93 20.33
CA CYS A 339 15.04 33.47 21.62
C CYS A 339 13.57 33.87 21.74
N PRO A 340 12.68 33.00 22.16
CA PRO A 340 11.25 33.29 22.20
C PRO A 340 10.94 34.34 23.26
N ALA A 341 10.62 35.55 22.82
CA ALA A 341 10.05 36.60 23.63
C ALA A 341 8.55 36.71 23.33
N GLY A 342 7.68 36.41 24.29
CA GLY A 342 6.27 36.78 24.17
C GLY A 342 5.36 35.94 25.02
N LYS A 343 4.77 36.56 26.03
CA LYS A 343 3.62 36.08 26.81
C LYS A 343 2.43 35.91 25.87
N ASP A 344 1.65 34.89 26.09
CA ASP A 344 0.30 34.61 25.56
C ASP A 344 0.18 33.66 24.35
N SER A 345 0.90 32.57 24.34
CA SER A 345 0.38 31.38 23.63
C SER A 345 1.03 30.11 24.18
N ALA A 346 0.39 29.49 25.13
CA ALA A 346 0.74 28.19 25.70
C ALA A 346 0.48 27.04 24.72
N GLU A 347 0.48 27.28 23.43
CA GLU A 347 -0.03 26.27 22.49
C GLU A 347 0.88 25.90 21.33
N GLN A 348 2.02 26.54 21.09
CA GLN A 348 2.78 26.15 19.90
C GLN A 348 4.25 26.53 19.94
N TRP A 349 5.10 25.56 19.72
CA TRP A 349 6.44 25.78 19.20
C TRP A 349 6.33 26.24 17.76
N SER A 350 5.92 27.49 17.53
CA SER A 350 6.01 28.13 16.24
C SER A 350 7.19 29.13 16.28
N PHE A 351 8.18 28.92 15.45
CA PHE A 351 9.11 29.97 15.06
C PHE A 351 8.33 30.98 14.20
N SER A 352 7.55 31.86 14.84
CA SER A 352 6.93 32.99 14.17
C SER A 352 7.85 34.22 14.30
N GLY A 353 8.85 34.26 13.49
CA GLY A 353 9.64 35.48 13.25
C GLY A 353 9.19 36.12 11.95
N SER A 354 8.60 37.33 12.01
CA SER A 354 8.13 38.11 10.85
C SER A 354 9.26 38.70 10.00
N ASN A 355 10.49 38.22 10.06
CA ASN A 355 11.63 38.66 9.28
C ASN A 355 12.44 37.46 8.78
N HIS A 356 11.94 36.76 7.79
CA HIS A 356 12.73 35.81 7.02
C HIS A 356 13.38 36.55 5.84
N PRO A 357 14.71 36.60 5.73
CA PRO A 357 15.35 36.81 4.43
C PRO A 357 15.19 35.49 3.65
N ALA A 358 14.84 35.60 2.38
CA ALA A 358 14.70 34.50 1.45
C ALA A 358 16.00 33.68 1.37
N GLY A 359 16.05 32.58 2.09
CA GLY A 359 17.14 31.60 2.12
C GLY A 359 16.62 30.29 2.70
N ASN A 360 17.06 29.17 2.14
CA ASN A 360 16.63 27.79 2.41
C ASN A 360 16.96 27.24 3.83
N ASP A 361 16.74 27.98 4.90
CA ASP A 361 17.22 27.64 6.24
C ASP A 361 16.05 27.34 7.22
N SER A 362 15.28 26.31 6.97
CA SER A 362 14.25 25.79 7.92
C SER A 362 14.88 24.74 8.85
N PRO A 363 14.48 24.62 10.16
CA PRO A 363 14.99 23.58 11.05
C PRO A 363 14.56 22.20 10.61
N SER A 364 15.38 21.15 10.91
CA SER A 364 15.11 19.75 10.54
C SER A 364 14.44 18.98 11.65
N SER A 365 13.48 18.15 11.31
CA SER A 365 12.97 17.17 12.24
C SER A 365 13.55 15.79 11.90
N LEU A 366 14.13 15.13 12.90
CA LEU A 366 14.69 13.80 12.76
C LEU A 366 13.57 12.76 12.81
N PRO A 367 13.30 12.02 11.73
CA PRO A 367 12.34 10.93 11.73
C PRO A 367 12.73 9.85 12.76
N GLY A 368 11.75 9.27 13.42
CA GLY A 368 11.98 8.27 14.47
C GLY A 368 12.31 8.86 15.84
N VAL A 369 12.35 10.18 15.99
CA VAL A 369 12.41 10.88 17.28
C VAL A 369 11.11 11.63 17.50
N SER A 370 10.37 11.30 18.55
CA SER A 370 9.04 11.84 18.76
C SER A 370 8.70 11.99 20.24
N VAL A 371 7.78 12.89 20.50
CA VAL A 371 7.18 13.13 21.81
C VAL A 371 5.66 13.05 21.71
N TRP A 372 4.98 12.48 22.72
CA TRP A 372 3.53 12.43 22.78
C TRP A 372 3.01 13.55 23.64
N HIS A 373 2.11 14.35 23.10
CA HIS A 373 1.49 15.46 23.80
C HIS A 373 0.01 15.21 24.08
N ALA A 374 -0.44 15.46 25.32
CA ALA A 374 -1.85 15.42 25.66
C ALA A 374 -2.47 16.80 25.42
N HIS A 375 -3.36 16.92 24.43
CA HIS A 375 -4.28 18.04 24.42
C HIS A 375 -5.42 17.73 25.37
N ALA A 376 -5.62 18.60 26.37
CA ALA A 376 -6.89 18.63 27.09
C ALA A 376 -8.00 18.94 26.06
N PRO A 377 -9.06 18.10 25.94
CA PRO A 377 -10.17 18.45 25.10
C PRO A 377 -10.75 19.76 25.65
N ARG A 378 -10.82 20.81 24.83
CA ARG A 378 -11.62 21.99 25.17
C ARG A 378 -13.00 21.48 25.52
N ALA A 379 -13.39 21.66 26.78
CA ALA A 379 -14.70 21.32 27.31
C ALA A 379 -15.77 22.20 26.63
N GLY A 380 -16.14 21.82 25.40
CA GLY A 380 -17.46 22.05 24.89
C GLY A 380 -18.33 21.02 25.58
N GLY A 381 -18.97 21.44 26.67
CA GLY A 381 -19.79 20.55 27.48
C GLY A 381 -20.92 19.91 26.69
N LEU A 382 -20.68 18.69 26.20
CA LEU A 382 -21.75 17.76 25.87
C LEU A 382 -22.22 17.15 27.17
N GLN A 383 -23.36 17.62 27.66
CA GLN A 383 -24.08 16.97 28.74
C GLN A 383 -24.31 15.51 28.36
N THR A 384 -23.65 14.61 29.05
CA THR A 384 -23.93 13.18 28.98
C THR A 384 -25.24 12.90 29.72
N ASN A 385 -26.35 12.91 28.98
CA ASN A 385 -27.61 12.41 29.51
C ASN A 385 -27.54 10.89 29.55
N PHE A 386 -27.58 10.37 30.78
CA PHE A 386 -27.79 8.95 31.04
C PHE A 386 -29.28 8.63 30.81
N GLU A 387 -29.64 8.27 29.60
CA GLU A 387 -30.94 7.65 29.34
C GLU A 387 -30.83 6.13 29.33
N HIS A 388 -31.44 5.49 30.34
CA HIS A 388 -31.75 4.07 30.29
C HIS A 388 -32.77 3.83 29.19
N ILE A 389 -32.30 3.22 28.07
CA ILE A 389 -33.19 2.86 26.98
C ILE A 389 -33.75 1.48 27.23
N ASN A 390 -34.95 1.43 27.83
CA ASN A 390 -35.78 0.23 27.89
C ASN A 390 -36.83 0.15 26.79
N GLU A 391 -36.88 1.09 25.84
CA GLU A 391 -37.88 1.11 24.78
C GLU A 391 -37.32 1.52 23.43
N LEU A 392 -36.56 0.65 22.77
CA LEU A 392 -36.47 0.67 21.31
C LEU A 392 -37.34 -0.48 20.79
N ARG A 393 -38.59 -0.16 20.45
CA ARG A 393 -39.48 -1.06 19.74
C ARG A 393 -38.78 -1.60 18.49
N GLN A 394 -38.87 -2.90 18.22
CA GLN A 394 -38.53 -3.51 16.95
C GLN A 394 -39.18 -2.71 15.82
N ARG A 395 -38.42 -1.85 15.18
CA ARG A 395 -38.77 -1.27 13.89
C ARG A 395 -38.28 -2.23 12.83
N ASP A 396 -39.03 -2.40 11.75
CA ASP A 396 -38.52 -3.11 10.58
C ASP A 396 -37.37 -2.27 9.98
N LEU A 397 -36.14 -2.64 10.31
CA LEU A 397 -34.94 -2.02 9.78
C LEU A 397 -34.37 -2.90 8.67
N PHE A 398 -33.88 -2.24 7.62
CA PHE A 398 -33.30 -2.88 6.46
C PHE A 398 -31.78 -2.72 6.50
N PRO A 399 -31.00 -3.80 6.34
CA PRO A 399 -29.54 -3.73 6.40
C PRO A 399 -28.95 -2.94 5.22
N LEU A 400 -27.93 -2.13 5.51
CA LEU A 400 -27.12 -1.45 4.53
C LEU A 400 -25.71 -2.05 4.45
N GLN A 401 -25.01 -2.13 5.58
CA GLN A 401 -23.66 -2.66 5.64
C GLN A 401 -23.43 -3.43 6.94
N GLN A 402 -23.02 -4.68 6.80
CA GLN A 402 -22.55 -5.50 7.91
C GLN A 402 -21.12 -5.12 8.26
N ILE A 403 -20.84 -4.93 9.54
CA ILE A 403 -19.46 -4.81 10.06
C ILE A 403 -18.89 -6.22 10.17
N LEU A 404 -17.77 -6.45 9.47
CA LEU A 404 -17.15 -7.76 9.37
C LEU A 404 -16.08 -7.92 10.46
N PHE A 405 -16.08 -9.03 11.15
CA PHE A 405 -15.01 -9.38 12.07
C PHE A 405 -13.91 -10.15 11.32
N PRO A 406 -12.62 -9.86 11.57
CA PRO A 406 -11.54 -10.48 10.81
C PRO A 406 -11.51 -11.99 11.07
N GLU A 407 -11.36 -12.78 9.99
CA GLU A 407 -11.10 -14.21 10.08
C GLU A 407 -9.60 -14.49 10.04
N ASP A 408 -8.87 -13.73 9.24
CA ASP A 408 -7.42 -13.80 9.13
C ASP A 408 -6.75 -12.70 9.95
N THR A 409 -5.76 -13.07 10.75
CA THR A 409 -4.96 -12.14 11.54
C THR A 409 -4.04 -11.24 10.70
N LEU A 410 -3.65 -11.72 9.50
CA LEU A 410 -2.76 -10.97 8.60
C LEU A 410 -3.33 -9.63 8.13
N VAL A 411 -4.64 -9.55 8.05
CA VAL A 411 -5.35 -8.36 7.53
C VAL A 411 -6.32 -7.78 8.56
N ALA A 412 -6.18 -8.17 9.83
CA ALA A 412 -7.09 -7.74 10.91
C ALA A 412 -7.22 -6.20 10.98
N ASP A 413 -6.14 -5.46 10.72
CA ASP A 413 -6.13 -4.00 10.70
C ASP A 413 -7.05 -3.37 9.64
N LEU A 414 -7.43 -4.12 8.62
CA LEU A 414 -8.42 -3.67 7.64
C LEU A 414 -9.86 -3.79 8.14
N TYR A 415 -10.08 -4.51 9.25
CA TYR A 415 -11.39 -4.79 9.83
C TYR A 415 -11.61 -4.13 11.20
N CYS A 416 -10.63 -4.17 12.08
CA CYS A 416 -10.74 -3.58 13.41
C CYS A 416 -9.40 -3.16 13.98
N ARG A 417 -9.44 -2.33 15.03
CA ARG A 417 -8.27 -1.85 15.77
C ARG A 417 -8.53 -2.01 17.26
N TYR A 418 -7.59 -2.62 17.94
CA TYR A 418 -7.61 -2.72 19.40
C TYR A 418 -6.92 -1.49 19.97
N LEU A 419 -7.69 -0.59 20.60
CA LEU A 419 -7.18 0.69 21.09
C LEU A 419 -6.70 0.62 22.54
N SER A 420 -7.36 -0.18 23.38
CA SER A 420 -6.97 -0.40 24.78
C SER A 420 -7.52 -1.70 25.34
N GLY A 421 -6.93 -2.19 26.43
CA GLY A 421 -7.39 -3.37 27.15
C GLY A 421 -7.22 -4.67 26.40
N HIS A 422 -7.78 -5.76 26.93
CA HIS A 422 -7.72 -7.08 26.32
C HIS A 422 -9.00 -7.37 25.52
N VAL A 423 -8.81 -7.75 24.25
CA VAL A 423 -9.87 -8.14 23.33
C VAL A 423 -9.50 -9.49 22.75
N GLU A 424 -10.33 -10.49 23.00
CA GLU A 424 -10.18 -11.83 22.45
C GLU A 424 -11.17 -12.02 21.29
N ARG A 425 -10.67 -12.55 20.17
CA ARG A 425 -11.51 -12.94 19.04
C ARG A 425 -12.14 -14.28 19.32
N ALA A 426 -13.45 -14.32 19.47
CA ALA A 426 -14.23 -15.54 19.57
C ALA A 426 -14.82 -15.92 18.19
N ARG A 427 -15.24 -17.17 18.03
CA ARG A 427 -15.84 -17.68 16.78
C ARG A 427 -17.05 -16.86 16.29
N GLN A 428 -17.73 -16.13 17.19
CA GLN A 428 -18.90 -15.32 16.89
C GLN A 428 -18.77 -13.90 17.49
N GLY A 429 -17.67 -13.18 17.19
CA GLY A 429 -17.49 -11.81 17.63
C GLY A 429 -16.28 -11.55 18.52
N PHE A 430 -16.34 -10.54 19.36
CA PHE A 430 -15.27 -10.15 20.27
C PHE A 430 -15.69 -10.33 21.74
N LEU A 431 -14.81 -10.93 22.51
CA LEU A 431 -14.86 -10.89 23.97
C LEU A 431 -13.96 -9.74 24.42
N LEU A 432 -14.51 -8.83 25.21
CA LEU A 432 -13.84 -7.63 25.68
C LEU A 432 -13.85 -7.60 27.22
N ASP A 433 -12.67 -7.48 27.79
CA ASP A 433 -12.54 -7.19 29.23
C ASP A 433 -13.03 -5.77 29.52
N ARG A 434 -13.36 -5.51 30.80
CA ARG A 434 -13.75 -4.17 31.25
C ARG A 434 -12.64 -3.16 30.93
N GLY A 435 -12.99 -2.05 30.28
CA GLY A 435 -12.07 -1.00 29.83
C GLY A 435 -11.41 -1.26 28.46
N ALA A 436 -11.68 -2.42 27.85
CA ALA A 436 -11.18 -2.68 26.50
C ALA A 436 -11.94 -1.84 25.49
N LYS A 437 -11.20 -1.29 24.50
CA LYS A 437 -11.76 -0.47 23.42
C LYS A 437 -11.36 -1.04 22.06
N VAL A 438 -12.34 -1.23 21.19
CA VAL A 438 -12.17 -1.62 19.79
C VAL A 438 -12.75 -0.54 18.89
N SER A 439 -12.04 -0.25 17.80
CA SER A 439 -12.47 0.71 16.78
C SER A 439 -12.68 0.01 15.43
N PHE A 440 -13.74 0.39 14.74
CA PHE A 440 -14.05 -0.01 13.36
C PHE A 440 -13.72 1.11 12.36
N ASN A 441 -12.84 2.03 12.72
CA ASN A 441 -12.25 3.04 11.85
C ASN A 441 -11.24 2.39 10.89
N THR A 442 -11.75 1.58 9.96
CA THR A 442 -10.96 0.70 9.11
C THR A 442 -11.55 0.63 7.71
N TYR A 443 -10.79 0.06 6.78
CA TYR A 443 -11.16 0.00 5.37
C TYR A 443 -12.46 -0.78 5.12
N PHE A 444 -12.63 -1.98 5.69
CA PHE A 444 -13.84 -2.79 5.45
C PHE A 444 -15.05 -2.32 6.27
N ASN A 445 -14.82 -1.73 7.44
CA ASN A 445 -15.88 -1.51 8.42
C ASN A 445 -16.32 -0.05 8.61
N SER A 446 -15.68 0.88 7.90
CA SER A 446 -16.20 2.24 7.79
C SER A 446 -17.43 2.26 6.86
N PHE A 447 -18.45 3.02 7.23
CA PHE A 447 -19.61 3.28 6.38
C PHE A 447 -19.31 4.52 5.51
N TYR A 448 -19.10 4.30 4.23
CA TYR A 448 -18.72 5.34 3.28
C TYR A 448 -19.94 6.17 2.87
N GLU A 449 -20.41 7.02 3.77
CA GLU A 449 -21.62 7.82 3.67
C GLU A 449 -21.73 8.60 2.35
N SER A 450 -20.64 9.15 1.85
CA SER A 450 -20.60 9.89 0.57
C SER A 450 -21.00 9.01 -0.61
N TYR A 451 -20.51 7.77 -0.67
CA TYR A 451 -20.84 6.81 -1.74
C TYR A 451 -22.31 6.37 -1.65
N TRP A 452 -22.79 6.07 -0.45
CA TRP A 452 -24.18 5.72 -0.24
C TRP A 452 -25.13 6.85 -0.63
N CYS A 453 -24.88 8.07 -0.16
CA CYS A 453 -25.74 9.20 -0.45
C CYS A 453 -25.81 9.59 -1.92
N GLU A 454 -24.67 9.44 -2.64
CA GLU A 454 -24.61 9.79 -4.07
C GLU A 454 -25.14 8.68 -4.99
N CYS A 455 -24.90 7.43 -4.64
CA CYS A 455 -25.14 6.30 -5.54
C CYS A 455 -26.33 5.42 -5.12
N ALA A 456 -26.63 5.32 -3.82
CA ALA A 456 -27.59 4.40 -3.23
C ALA A 456 -28.34 5.05 -2.04
N PRO A 457 -29.13 6.09 -2.25
CA PRO A 457 -29.71 6.90 -1.19
C PRO A 457 -30.65 6.10 -0.28
N TYR A 458 -30.39 6.15 1.00
CA TYR A 458 -31.12 5.48 2.09
C TYR A 458 -32.01 6.47 2.86
N GLY A 459 -32.73 6.00 3.90
CA GLY A 459 -33.54 6.83 4.81
C GLY A 459 -32.77 7.30 6.02
N GLU A 460 -33.38 7.22 7.21
CA GLU A 460 -32.66 7.42 8.47
C GLU A 460 -31.68 6.28 8.72
N LEU A 461 -30.55 6.59 9.32
CA LEU A 461 -29.48 5.63 9.59
C LEU A 461 -29.54 5.13 11.03
N TYR A 462 -29.33 3.85 11.22
CA TYR A 462 -29.28 3.18 12.50
C TYR A 462 -28.03 2.32 12.61
N LEU A 463 -27.47 2.20 13.81
CA LEU A 463 -26.52 1.15 14.15
C LEU A 463 -27.26 0.07 14.92
N GLU A 464 -27.31 -1.14 14.39
CA GLU A 464 -27.82 -2.32 15.10
C GLU A 464 -26.64 -3.12 15.63
N LEU A 465 -26.75 -3.64 16.84
CA LEU A 465 -25.71 -4.46 17.45
C LEU A 465 -26.32 -5.52 18.37
N GLU A 466 -25.65 -6.67 18.43
CA GLU A 466 -25.93 -7.73 19.39
C GLU A 466 -24.78 -7.75 20.43
N LEU A 467 -25.15 -7.44 21.68
CA LEU A 467 -24.21 -7.27 22.78
C LEU A 467 -24.66 -8.06 24.00
N LYS A 468 -23.73 -8.81 24.61
CA LYS A 468 -23.89 -9.29 26.01
C LYS A 468 -22.95 -8.44 26.87
N GLY A 469 -23.45 -7.84 27.94
CA GLY A 469 -22.70 -6.93 28.80
C GLY A 469 -23.08 -5.47 28.57
N GLY A 470 -22.20 -4.53 28.90
CA GLY A 470 -22.43 -3.10 28.77
C GLY A 470 -21.22 -2.34 28.28
N GLY A 471 -21.46 -1.26 27.59
CA GLY A 471 -20.37 -0.43 27.07
C GLY A 471 -20.83 0.89 26.47
N LEU A 472 -19.84 1.68 26.06
CA LEU A 472 -19.99 2.95 25.38
C LEU A 472 -19.81 2.75 23.87
N VAL A 473 -20.82 3.13 23.10
CA VAL A 473 -20.75 3.23 21.65
C VAL A 473 -20.51 4.68 21.29
N GLU A 474 -19.46 4.94 20.52
CA GLU A 474 -19.13 6.25 19.99
C GLU A 474 -19.14 6.19 18.47
N ILE A 475 -19.88 7.10 17.83
CA ILE A 475 -19.99 7.18 16.38
C ILE A 475 -19.33 8.46 15.90
N PHE A 476 -18.41 8.32 14.98
CA PHE A 476 -17.63 9.40 14.43
C PHE A 476 -17.96 9.59 12.95
N ARG A 477 -17.86 10.83 12.48
CA ARG A 477 -17.82 11.18 11.05
C ARG A 477 -16.48 11.77 10.73
N ASP A 478 -15.85 11.25 9.68
CA ASP A 478 -14.61 11.78 9.13
C ASP A 478 -14.86 12.36 7.76
N THR A 479 -14.57 13.66 7.60
CA THR A 479 -14.76 14.40 6.36
C THR A 479 -13.42 14.97 5.89
N GLN A 480 -13.32 15.30 4.61
CA GLN A 480 -12.07 15.81 4.06
C GLN A 480 -11.73 17.20 4.61
N ASP A 481 -12.72 18.05 4.81
CA ASP A 481 -12.51 19.46 5.14
C ASP A 481 -12.58 19.72 6.66
N SER A 482 -13.41 18.97 7.42
CA SER A 482 -13.60 19.17 8.87
C SER A 482 -12.89 18.11 9.73
N GLY A 483 -12.29 17.09 9.09
CA GLY A 483 -11.63 15.98 9.80
C GLY A 483 -12.61 15.09 10.58
N CYS A 484 -12.09 14.40 11.57
CA CYS A 484 -12.83 13.45 12.38
C CYS A 484 -13.58 14.14 13.52
N GLN A 485 -14.88 13.95 13.61
CA GLN A 485 -15.77 14.52 14.62
C GLN A 485 -16.61 13.43 15.28
N LEU A 486 -16.69 13.45 16.62
CA LEU A 486 -17.64 12.64 17.36
C LEU A 486 -19.05 13.22 17.12
N ILE A 487 -19.92 12.44 16.48
CA ILE A 487 -21.31 12.85 16.21
C ILE A 487 -22.30 12.30 17.22
N GLN A 488 -21.96 11.18 17.88
CA GLN A 488 -22.83 10.57 18.86
C GLN A 488 -22.05 9.70 19.83
N SER A 489 -22.43 9.75 21.11
CA SER A 489 -21.90 8.89 22.16
C SER A 489 -23.08 8.34 22.96
N LYS A 490 -23.14 7.02 23.17
CA LYS A 490 -24.27 6.37 23.85
C LYS A 490 -23.80 5.19 24.69
N ARG A 491 -24.16 5.18 25.97
CA ARG A 491 -24.01 4.00 26.83
C ARG A 491 -25.13 3.02 26.59
N ILE A 492 -24.79 1.77 26.40
CA ILE A 492 -25.75 0.71 26.14
C ILE A 492 -25.50 -0.49 27.05
N ARG A 493 -26.56 -1.23 27.32
CA ARG A 493 -26.49 -2.52 28.00
C ARG A 493 -27.27 -3.55 27.20
N GLY A 494 -26.56 -4.58 26.73
CA GLY A 494 -27.15 -5.63 25.92
C GLY A 494 -27.76 -6.76 26.73
N VAL A 495 -28.78 -7.36 26.16
CA VAL A 495 -29.40 -8.59 26.65
C VAL A 495 -29.08 -9.69 25.62
N PRO A 496 -28.61 -10.86 26.06
CA PRO A 496 -28.29 -11.95 25.13
C PRO A 496 -29.48 -12.31 24.21
N GLY A 497 -29.21 -12.39 22.91
CA GLY A 497 -30.20 -12.76 21.89
C GLY A 497 -31.16 -11.63 21.50
N GLN A 498 -30.91 -10.39 21.96
CA GLN A 498 -31.69 -9.22 21.55
C GLN A 498 -30.79 -8.22 20.82
N ALA A 499 -31.17 -7.86 19.59
CA ALA A 499 -30.51 -6.78 18.87
C ALA A 499 -30.94 -5.41 19.42
N LEU A 500 -29.97 -4.55 19.65
CA LEU A 500 -30.17 -3.14 20.03
C LEU A 500 -30.03 -2.29 18.78
N SER A 501 -30.92 -1.29 18.61
CA SER A 501 -30.76 -0.32 17.51
C SER A 501 -30.53 1.09 18.08
N VAL A 502 -29.49 1.74 17.59
CA VAL A 502 -29.10 3.11 17.95
C VAL A 502 -29.35 3.99 16.74
N PRO A 503 -30.32 4.92 16.78
CA PRO A 503 -30.51 5.85 15.68
C PRO A 503 -29.30 6.78 15.59
N ILE A 504 -28.77 6.97 14.37
CA ILE A 504 -27.65 7.86 14.11
C ILE A 504 -28.19 9.20 13.63
N THR A 505 -27.95 10.23 14.41
CA THR A 505 -28.40 11.58 14.05
C THR A 505 -27.52 12.10 12.91
N THR A 506 -27.97 11.90 11.71
CA THR A 506 -27.35 12.46 10.49
C THR A 506 -27.87 13.89 10.22
N SER A 507 -27.97 14.75 11.27
CA SER A 507 -28.54 16.09 11.06
C SER A 507 -27.74 16.84 10.00
N MET A 508 -28.38 17.05 8.87
CA MET A 508 -27.95 17.92 7.77
C MET A 508 -27.98 19.41 8.14
N SER A 509 -28.03 19.74 9.42
CA SER A 509 -28.23 21.11 9.95
C SER A 509 -26.92 21.82 10.30
N GLY A 510 -25.79 21.37 9.80
CA GLY A 510 -24.58 22.20 9.75
C GLY A 510 -24.53 22.99 8.45
N ALA A 511 -24.02 24.22 8.47
CA ALA A 511 -23.89 25.10 7.32
C ALA A 511 -23.17 24.53 6.08
N TRP A 512 -22.72 23.29 6.15
CA TRP A 512 -21.81 22.71 5.16
C TRP A 512 -22.21 21.35 4.60
N GLY A 513 -23.24 20.66 5.08
CA GLY A 513 -23.75 19.42 4.46
C GLY A 513 -22.66 18.38 4.11
N GLU A 514 -21.51 18.44 4.76
CA GLU A 514 -20.36 17.60 4.41
C GLU A 514 -20.63 16.16 4.80
N ARG A 515 -20.62 15.33 3.79
CA ARG A 515 -20.66 13.87 3.92
C ARG A 515 -19.23 13.33 3.88
N GLY A 516 -19.01 12.25 4.55
CA GLY A 516 -17.70 11.64 4.59
C GLY A 516 -17.80 10.14 4.81
N ARG A 517 -17.17 9.69 5.86
CA ARG A 517 -17.10 8.30 6.29
C ARG A 517 -17.49 8.22 7.77
N LEU A 518 -18.40 7.32 8.12
CA LEU A 518 -18.77 7.03 9.49
C LEU A 518 -18.04 5.80 10.00
N PHE A 519 -17.72 5.78 11.28
CA PHE A 519 -17.17 4.61 11.94
C PHE A 519 -17.60 4.56 13.41
N VAL A 520 -17.44 3.40 14.02
CA VAL A 520 -17.88 3.11 15.37
C VAL A 520 -16.70 2.70 16.22
N ASP A 521 -16.62 3.27 17.42
CA ASP A 521 -15.77 2.78 18.49
C ASP A 521 -16.67 2.16 19.58
N PHE A 522 -16.23 1.05 20.17
CA PHE A 522 -16.89 0.41 21.29
C PHE A 522 -15.92 0.26 22.46
N THR A 523 -16.31 0.78 23.63
CA THR A 523 -15.56 0.64 24.89
C THR A 523 -16.38 -0.20 25.86
N ALA A 524 -15.85 -1.32 26.32
CA ALA A 524 -16.52 -2.21 27.26
C ALA A 524 -16.49 -1.63 28.68
N GLU A 525 -17.63 -1.41 29.32
CA GLU A 525 -17.74 -0.96 30.72
C GLU A 525 -17.90 -2.15 31.70
N SER A 526 -18.16 -3.34 31.18
CA SER A 526 -18.14 -4.63 31.89
C SER A 526 -17.52 -5.67 30.98
N GLU A 527 -17.28 -6.88 31.46
CA GLU A 527 -17.02 -8.01 30.55
C GLU A 527 -18.15 -8.10 29.53
N SER A 528 -17.79 -8.02 28.25
CA SER A 528 -18.74 -7.87 27.15
C SER A 528 -18.43 -8.80 26.01
N CYS A 529 -19.48 -9.28 25.35
CA CYS A 529 -19.37 -10.05 24.11
C CYS A 529 -20.13 -9.30 23.00
N LEU A 530 -19.40 -8.77 22.03
CA LEU A 530 -19.94 -8.07 20.88
C LEU A 530 -20.03 -9.05 19.71
N ARG A 531 -21.26 -9.46 19.33
CA ARG A 531 -21.48 -10.54 18.36
C ARG A 531 -21.71 -10.05 16.94
N SER A 532 -22.45 -8.97 16.78
CA SER A 532 -22.69 -8.39 15.47
C SER A 532 -22.87 -6.89 15.55
N LEU A 533 -22.48 -6.19 14.50
CA LEU A 533 -22.80 -4.80 14.25
C LEU A 533 -23.18 -4.63 12.78
N ARG A 534 -24.14 -3.78 12.49
CA ARG A 534 -24.48 -3.38 11.12
C ARG A 534 -25.09 -1.98 11.07
N PHE A 535 -24.84 -1.31 9.98
CA PHE A 535 -25.59 -0.11 9.62
C PHE A 535 -26.88 -0.50 8.92
N SER A 536 -28.00 0.08 9.32
CA SER A 536 -29.34 -0.21 8.82
C SER A 536 -30.12 1.07 8.61
N THR A 537 -31.26 0.99 7.90
CA THR A 537 -32.12 2.13 7.62
C THR A 537 -33.60 1.77 7.80
N ASN A 538 -34.45 2.78 8.06
CA ASN A 538 -35.91 2.61 8.12
C ASN A 538 -36.58 2.64 6.74
N ARG A 539 -35.85 2.85 5.67
CA ARG A 539 -36.34 2.89 4.30
C ARG A 539 -36.15 1.54 3.63
N SER A 540 -37.22 0.96 3.08
CA SER A 540 -37.11 -0.24 2.28
C SER A 540 -36.24 -0.03 1.04
N ALA A 541 -35.59 -1.08 0.60
CA ALA A 541 -34.79 -1.10 -0.60
C ALA A 541 -35.60 -0.66 -1.85
N ARG A 542 -34.95 -0.04 -2.80
CA ARG A 542 -35.55 0.40 -4.06
C ARG A 542 -36.00 -0.79 -4.91
N THR A 543 -35.20 -1.85 -4.94
CA THR A 543 -35.47 -3.08 -5.68
C THR A 543 -34.92 -4.27 -4.89
N GLU A 544 -35.45 -5.43 -5.12
CA GLU A 544 -34.80 -6.66 -4.68
C GLU A 544 -33.62 -6.93 -5.60
N ALA A 545 -32.39 -6.69 -5.11
CA ALA A 545 -31.19 -6.94 -5.89
C ALA A 545 -30.99 -8.44 -6.07
N SER A 546 -30.74 -8.83 -7.31
CA SER A 546 -30.38 -10.20 -7.65
C SER A 546 -29.22 -10.18 -8.65
N PHE A 547 -28.32 -11.14 -8.53
CA PHE A 547 -27.17 -11.18 -9.39
C PHE A 547 -26.69 -12.60 -9.71
N THR A 548 -25.98 -12.72 -10.82
CA THR A 548 -25.16 -13.87 -11.18
C THR A 548 -23.69 -13.51 -11.01
N LEU A 549 -22.87 -14.47 -10.63
CA LEU A 549 -21.42 -14.33 -10.54
C LEU A 549 -20.75 -15.10 -11.68
N GLY A 550 -19.98 -14.42 -12.52
CA GLY A 550 -19.26 -14.99 -13.64
C GLY A 550 -17.77 -15.11 -13.36
N ILE A 551 -17.23 -16.32 -13.42
CA ILE A 551 -15.81 -16.62 -13.22
C ILE A 551 -15.25 -17.27 -14.49
N CYS A 552 -14.15 -16.73 -15.00
CA CYS A 552 -13.41 -17.33 -16.10
C CYS A 552 -12.12 -17.96 -15.54
N THR A 553 -11.88 -19.26 -15.85
CA THR A 553 -10.71 -19.97 -15.33
C THR A 553 -9.90 -20.65 -16.44
N PHE A 554 -8.57 -20.75 -16.19
CA PHE A 554 -7.62 -21.44 -17.05
C PHE A 554 -6.54 -22.13 -16.22
N ASN A 555 -6.72 -23.44 -15.95
CA ASN A 555 -5.77 -24.30 -15.22
C ASN A 555 -5.45 -23.78 -13.79
N ARG A 556 -6.47 -23.30 -13.02
CA ARG A 556 -6.32 -22.72 -11.69
C ARG A 556 -7.28 -23.34 -10.66
N GLU A 557 -7.50 -24.66 -10.75
CA GLU A 557 -8.43 -25.41 -9.90
C GLU A 557 -8.31 -25.09 -8.39
N PRO A 558 -7.10 -25.01 -7.76
CA PRO A 558 -7.00 -24.77 -6.31
C PRO A 558 -7.53 -23.40 -5.88
N TRP A 559 -7.37 -22.37 -6.71
CA TRP A 559 -7.88 -21.02 -6.44
C TRP A 559 -9.40 -21.00 -6.59
N LEU A 560 -9.87 -21.58 -7.68
CA LEU A 560 -11.30 -21.68 -7.98
C LEU A 560 -12.04 -22.44 -6.89
N LEU A 561 -11.55 -23.62 -6.46
CA LEU A 561 -12.16 -24.43 -5.41
C LEU A 561 -12.32 -23.63 -4.11
N ARG A 562 -11.26 -23.00 -3.64
CA ARG A 562 -11.29 -22.19 -2.42
C ARG A 562 -12.35 -21.08 -2.49
N ASN A 563 -12.39 -20.34 -3.62
CA ASN A 563 -13.36 -19.27 -3.79
C ASN A 563 -14.79 -19.79 -3.82
N LEU A 564 -15.06 -20.90 -4.55
CA LEU A 564 -16.39 -21.49 -4.63
C LEU A 564 -16.85 -22.04 -3.27
N GLN A 565 -15.98 -22.70 -2.52
CA GLN A 565 -16.28 -23.18 -1.16
C GLN A 565 -16.70 -22.01 -0.26
N SER A 566 -15.90 -20.95 -0.20
CA SER A 566 -16.19 -19.78 0.63
C SER A 566 -17.49 -19.08 0.22
N ILE A 567 -17.75 -18.93 -1.10
CA ILE A 567 -18.98 -18.28 -1.58
C ILE A 567 -20.21 -19.13 -1.30
N VAL A 568 -20.15 -20.45 -1.49
CA VAL A 568 -21.28 -21.35 -1.23
C VAL A 568 -21.57 -21.44 0.28
N GLU A 569 -20.55 -21.48 1.13
CA GLU A 569 -20.71 -21.51 2.59
C GLU A 569 -21.47 -20.29 3.12
N HIS A 570 -21.15 -19.10 2.62
CA HIS A 570 -21.75 -17.84 3.07
C HIS A 570 -22.99 -17.41 2.25
N GLN A 571 -23.42 -18.20 1.26
CA GLN A 571 -24.56 -17.84 0.39
C GLN A 571 -25.86 -17.48 1.13
N PRO A 572 -26.19 -18.06 2.29
CA PRO A 572 -27.38 -17.65 3.05
C PRO A 572 -27.36 -16.18 3.49
N GLU A 573 -26.20 -15.54 3.58
CA GLU A 573 -26.04 -14.13 3.96
C GLU A 573 -26.39 -13.16 2.80
N TYR A 574 -26.40 -13.66 1.54
CA TYR A 574 -26.71 -12.86 0.34
C TYR A 574 -27.63 -13.61 -0.64
N PRO A 575 -28.92 -13.70 -0.33
CA PRO A 575 -29.91 -14.47 -1.12
C PRO A 575 -30.12 -13.91 -2.54
N GLY A 576 -29.57 -12.73 -2.83
CA GLY A 576 -29.55 -12.15 -4.16
C GLY A 576 -28.68 -12.88 -5.18
N LEU A 577 -27.68 -13.65 -4.75
CA LEU A 577 -26.89 -14.52 -5.64
C LEU A 577 -27.76 -15.67 -6.15
N LYS A 578 -28.03 -15.68 -7.46
CA LYS A 578 -28.89 -16.67 -8.11
C LYS A 578 -28.11 -17.78 -8.80
N GLN A 579 -26.92 -17.50 -9.32
CA GLN A 579 -26.08 -18.50 -9.98
C GLN A 579 -24.62 -18.06 -10.03
N ILE A 580 -23.72 -19.03 -9.92
CA ILE A 580 -22.29 -18.90 -10.20
C ILE A 580 -22.03 -19.59 -11.54
N ILE A 581 -21.60 -18.84 -12.54
CA ILE A 581 -21.31 -19.31 -13.88
C ILE A 581 -19.80 -19.40 -14.03
N VAL A 582 -19.27 -20.62 -14.07
CA VAL A 582 -17.83 -20.88 -14.21
C VAL A 582 -17.54 -21.33 -15.63
N VAL A 583 -16.68 -20.60 -16.33
CA VAL A 583 -16.26 -20.93 -17.69
C VAL A 583 -14.82 -21.43 -17.67
N ASN A 584 -14.63 -22.73 -17.83
CA ASN A 584 -13.32 -23.35 -17.94
C ASN A 584 -12.81 -23.30 -19.37
N GLN A 585 -11.68 -22.67 -19.58
CA GLN A 585 -10.98 -22.57 -20.87
C GLN A 585 -9.67 -23.39 -20.89
N GLY A 586 -9.36 -24.08 -19.81
CA GLY A 586 -8.18 -24.91 -19.61
C GLY A 586 -8.41 -26.38 -19.90
N ALA A 587 -7.62 -27.23 -19.26
CA ALA A 587 -7.86 -28.67 -19.24
C ALA A 587 -9.15 -28.99 -18.45
N PRO A 588 -9.82 -30.13 -18.76
CA PRO A 588 -10.91 -30.59 -17.89
C PRO A 588 -10.46 -30.70 -16.43
N PHE A 589 -11.34 -30.38 -15.53
CA PHE A 589 -11.03 -30.43 -14.09
C PHE A 589 -10.64 -31.84 -13.65
N ARG A 590 -9.57 -31.92 -12.87
CA ARG A 590 -9.04 -33.15 -12.27
C ARG A 590 -9.26 -33.22 -10.77
N ASP A 591 -9.56 -32.11 -10.14
CA ASP A 591 -9.82 -32.00 -8.72
C ASP A 591 -11.22 -32.61 -8.42
N LEU A 592 -11.24 -33.72 -7.65
CA LEU A 592 -12.46 -34.41 -7.30
C LEU A 592 -13.35 -33.62 -6.34
N GLU A 593 -12.77 -32.79 -5.50
CA GLU A 593 -13.49 -31.93 -4.57
C GLU A 593 -14.21 -30.80 -5.31
N LEU A 594 -13.56 -30.19 -6.29
CA LEU A 594 -14.16 -29.19 -7.17
C LEU A 594 -15.32 -29.78 -7.98
N ALA A 595 -15.14 -30.98 -8.56
CA ALA A 595 -16.18 -31.67 -9.30
C ALA A 595 -17.38 -32.02 -8.37
N SER A 596 -17.09 -32.53 -7.17
CA SER A 596 -18.13 -32.86 -6.18
C SER A 596 -18.89 -31.61 -5.71
N LEU A 597 -18.21 -30.51 -5.49
CA LEU A 597 -18.83 -29.22 -5.10
C LEU A 597 -19.77 -28.73 -6.20
N ALA A 598 -19.32 -28.77 -7.44
CA ALA A 598 -20.13 -28.35 -8.59
C ALA A 598 -21.37 -29.23 -8.81
N ASP A 599 -21.23 -30.54 -8.66
CA ASP A 599 -22.33 -31.49 -8.82
C ASP A 599 -23.35 -31.42 -7.67
N SER A 600 -22.88 -31.14 -6.45
CA SER A 600 -23.74 -31.07 -5.27
C SER A 600 -24.45 -29.72 -5.08
N SER A 601 -23.90 -28.64 -5.62
CA SER A 601 -24.45 -27.29 -5.47
C SER A 601 -25.24 -26.86 -6.70
N PRO A 602 -26.58 -26.70 -6.61
CA PRO A 602 -27.36 -26.17 -7.72
C PRO A 602 -27.04 -24.73 -8.09
N LEU A 603 -26.23 -24.04 -7.25
CA LEU A 603 -25.81 -22.69 -7.45
C LEU A 603 -24.68 -22.56 -8.50
N ILE A 604 -24.00 -23.65 -8.84
CA ILE A 604 -22.83 -23.64 -9.71
C ILE A 604 -23.18 -24.23 -11.09
N THR A 605 -22.85 -23.51 -12.15
CA THR A 605 -22.88 -24.02 -13.54
C THR A 605 -21.48 -23.99 -14.10
N LEU A 606 -20.94 -25.15 -14.47
CA LEU A 606 -19.65 -25.29 -15.18
C LEU A 606 -19.88 -25.38 -16.69
N ILE A 607 -19.08 -24.59 -17.42
CA ILE A 607 -19.13 -24.54 -18.88
C ILE A 607 -17.72 -24.76 -19.40
N GLU A 608 -17.53 -25.78 -20.18
CA GLU A 608 -16.29 -26.06 -20.89
C GLU A 608 -16.28 -25.35 -22.24
N GLN A 609 -15.21 -24.58 -22.52
CA GLN A 609 -15.01 -23.98 -23.83
C GLN A 609 -13.53 -23.93 -24.20
N ARG A 610 -13.24 -23.77 -25.48
CA ARG A 610 -11.89 -23.51 -25.94
C ARG A 610 -11.34 -22.18 -25.40
N ASN A 611 -10.02 -22.04 -25.37
CA ASN A 611 -9.39 -20.83 -24.87
C ASN A 611 -9.64 -19.62 -25.81
N LEU A 612 -10.53 -18.74 -25.41
CA LEU A 612 -10.86 -17.48 -26.07
C LEU A 612 -10.29 -16.26 -25.33
N GLY A 613 -9.34 -16.48 -24.39
CA GLY A 613 -8.78 -15.47 -23.51
C GLY A 613 -9.74 -14.99 -22.43
N GLY A 614 -9.30 -14.08 -21.58
CA GLY A 614 -10.15 -13.49 -20.53
C GLY A 614 -11.40 -12.81 -21.10
N CYS A 615 -11.24 -12.08 -22.20
CA CYS A 615 -12.36 -11.44 -22.91
C CYS A 615 -13.44 -12.46 -23.31
N GLY A 616 -13.07 -13.60 -23.91
CA GLY A 616 -14.01 -14.61 -24.36
C GLY A 616 -14.64 -15.38 -23.20
N GLY A 617 -13.89 -15.67 -22.14
CA GLY A 617 -14.40 -16.31 -20.93
C GLY A 617 -15.44 -15.43 -20.22
N PHE A 618 -15.13 -14.19 -19.94
CA PHE A 618 -16.07 -13.27 -19.33
C PHE A 618 -17.27 -12.95 -20.23
N THR A 619 -17.08 -12.80 -21.54
CA THR A 619 -18.22 -12.63 -22.44
C THR A 619 -19.14 -13.85 -22.44
N ARG A 620 -18.60 -15.08 -22.27
CA ARG A 620 -19.43 -16.27 -22.12
C ARG A 620 -20.26 -16.22 -20.85
N THR A 621 -19.69 -15.82 -19.71
CA THR A 621 -20.48 -15.66 -18.48
C THR A 621 -21.57 -14.59 -18.63
N MET A 622 -21.27 -13.46 -19.28
CA MET A 622 -22.26 -12.44 -19.63
C MET A 622 -23.40 -13.01 -20.51
N HIS A 623 -23.02 -13.80 -21.53
CA HIS A 623 -23.96 -14.41 -22.45
C HIS A 623 -24.93 -15.36 -21.74
N GLU A 624 -24.43 -16.25 -20.89
CA GLU A 624 -25.23 -17.17 -20.10
C GLU A 624 -26.11 -16.45 -19.09
N SER A 625 -25.56 -15.44 -18.41
CA SER A 625 -26.33 -14.61 -17.49
C SER A 625 -27.51 -13.91 -18.17
N LEU A 626 -27.30 -13.26 -19.30
CA LEU A 626 -28.31 -12.49 -20.01
C LEU A 626 -29.41 -13.35 -20.66
N ASN A 627 -29.12 -14.61 -20.98
CA ASN A 627 -30.04 -15.52 -21.63
C ASN A 627 -30.72 -16.51 -20.68
N GLY A 628 -30.05 -16.89 -19.59
CA GLY A 628 -30.54 -17.94 -18.66
C GLY A 628 -31.18 -17.41 -17.38
N TYR A 629 -30.91 -16.14 -16.99
CA TYR A 629 -31.33 -15.67 -15.68
C TYR A 629 -31.97 -14.28 -15.73
N ALA A 630 -33.07 -14.13 -14.98
CA ALA A 630 -33.72 -12.82 -14.77
C ALA A 630 -33.13 -12.15 -13.52
N VAL A 631 -31.95 -11.54 -13.65
CA VAL A 631 -31.23 -10.86 -12.57
C VAL A 631 -30.99 -9.39 -12.91
N SER A 632 -30.87 -8.58 -11.86
CA SER A 632 -30.61 -7.16 -12.01
C SER A 632 -29.15 -6.85 -12.38
N HIS A 633 -28.20 -7.67 -11.92
CA HIS A 633 -26.77 -7.46 -12.14
C HIS A 633 -26.06 -8.76 -12.54
N HIS A 634 -24.93 -8.61 -13.24
CA HIS A 634 -23.93 -9.66 -13.43
C HIS A 634 -22.61 -9.18 -12.82
N VAL A 635 -22.04 -9.98 -11.95
CA VAL A 635 -20.76 -9.73 -11.28
C VAL A 635 -19.69 -10.54 -11.98
N LEU A 636 -18.64 -9.90 -12.44
CA LEU A 636 -17.45 -10.53 -13.02
C LEU A 636 -16.38 -10.64 -11.94
N MET A 637 -15.70 -11.77 -11.86
CA MET A 637 -14.63 -12.05 -10.91
C MET A 637 -13.54 -12.93 -11.54
N ASP A 638 -12.26 -12.59 -11.35
CA ASP A 638 -11.14 -13.43 -11.77
C ASP A 638 -11.00 -14.68 -10.88
N ASP A 639 -10.48 -15.76 -11.45
CA ASP A 639 -10.29 -17.05 -10.75
C ASP A 639 -9.15 -17.02 -9.72
N ASP A 640 -8.12 -16.20 -9.92
CA ASP A 640 -6.93 -16.05 -9.06
C ASP A 640 -7.04 -14.93 -8.03
N THR A 641 -8.24 -14.45 -7.79
CA THR A 641 -8.54 -13.55 -6.67
C THR A 641 -8.74 -14.33 -5.38
N THR A 642 -8.58 -13.67 -4.26
CA THR A 642 -9.05 -14.08 -2.94
C THR A 642 -10.01 -13.04 -2.44
N LEU A 643 -11.13 -13.44 -1.87
CA LEU A 643 -12.09 -12.51 -1.27
C LEU A 643 -12.57 -13.02 0.09
N ASP A 644 -12.98 -12.09 0.93
CA ASP A 644 -13.86 -12.39 2.05
C ASP A 644 -15.30 -12.48 1.47
N ALA A 645 -15.87 -13.68 1.40
CA ALA A 645 -17.16 -13.88 0.74
C ALA A 645 -18.31 -13.06 1.35
N ARG A 646 -18.17 -12.64 2.61
CA ARG A 646 -19.18 -11.81 3.30
C ARG A 646 -19.33 -10.42 2.70
N ILE A 647 -18.32 -9.92 1.93
CA ILE A 647 -18.47 -8.67 1.17
C ILE A 647 -19.58 -8.74 0.12
N LEU A 648 -19.93 -9.95 -0.36
CA LEU A 648 -21.06 -10.13 -1.28
C LEU A 648 -22.40 -9.75 -0.63
N GLY A 649 -22.54 -9.92 0.69
CA GLY A 649 -23.69 -9.45 1.45
C GLY A 649 -23.76 -7.90 1.44
N ASN A 650 -22.66 -7.23 1.72
CA ASN A 650 -22.58 -5.77 1.65
C ASN A 650 -22.80 -5.24 0.23
N LEU A 651 -22.26 -5.92 -0.79
CA LEU A 651 -22.55 -5.61 -2.18
C LEU A 651 -24.06 -5.76 -2.49
N ASN A 652 -24.67 -6.88 -2.10
CA ASN A 652 -26.09 -7.14 -2.33
C ASN A 652 -26.97 -6.03 -1.74
N HIS A 653 -26.65 -5.59 -0.51
CA HIS A 653 -27.36 -4.49 0.13
C HIS A 653 -27.17 -3.18 -0.65
N PHE A 654 -25.95 -2.86 -1.05
CA PHE A 654 -25.68 -1.65 -1.82
C PHE A 654 -26.42 -1.63 -3.15
N LEU A 655 -26.40 -2.73 -3.91
CA LEU A 655 -27.09 -2.87 -5.18
C LEU A 655 -28.62 -2.71 -5.06
N ALA A 656 -29.21 -3.11 -3.92
CA ALA A 656 -30.65 -2.99 -3.67
C ALA A 656 -31.11 -1.51 -3.57
N TYR A 657 -30.21 -0.61 -3.17
CA TYR A 657 -30.48 0.83 -3.09
C TYR A 657 -29.87 1.63 -4.24
N ALA A 658 -28.90 1.06 -4.96
CA ALA A 658 -28.15 1.73 -5.99
C ALA A 658 -29.04 2.28 -7.13
N SER A 659 -28.62 3.40 -7.72
CA SER A 659 -29.20 3.88 -8.97
C SER A 659 -28.97 2.84 -10.08
N PRO A 660 -29.93 2.62 -10.99
CA PRO A 660 -29.78 1.66 -12.07
C PRO A 660 -28.60 1.99 -13.03
N ASP A 661 -28.18 3.26 -13.06
CA ASP A 661 -27.10 3.72 -13.95
C ASP A 661 -25.72 3.68 -13.28
N ILE A 662 -25.52 2.75 -12.32
CA ILE A 662 -24.26 2.60 -11.60
C ILE A 662 -23.66 1.20 -11.83
N VAL A 663 -22.43 1.16 -12.30
CA VAL A 663 -21.55 -0.01 -12.25
C VAL A 663 -20.78 0.03 -10.92
N VAL A 664 -20.78 -1.06 -10.16
CA VAL A 664 -20.05 -1.16 -8.91
C VAL A 664 -18.80 -2.00 -9.11
N GLY A 665 -17.64 -1.36 -9.08
CA GLY A 665 -16.34 -2.01 -9.10
C GLY A 665 -15.84 -2.32 -7.71
N GLY A 666 -15.19 -3.47 -7.54
CA GLY A 666 -14.43 -3.80 -6.35
C GLY A 666 -12.97 -3.32 -6.47
N HIS A 667 -12.41 -2.92 -5.34
CA HIS A 667 -10.99 -2.57 -5.25
C HIS A 667 -10.09 -3.79 -5.41
N MET A 668 -8.91 -3.61 -5.98
CA MET A 668 -7.86 -4.63 -6.00
C MET A 668 -6.86 -4.37 -4.88
N LEU A 669 -6.75 -5.29 -3.94
CA LEU A 669 -5.70 -5.33 -2.94
C LEU A 669 -4.54 -6.20 -3.45
N ASP A 670 -3.33 -5.84 -3.05
CA ASP A 670 -2.10 -6.52 -3.45
C ASP A 670 -1.92 -7.83 -2.65
N ALA A 671 -1.99 -8.99 -3.31
CA ALA A 671 -1.85 -10.28 -2.62
C ALA A 671 -0.48 -10.50 -1.97
N LEU A 672 0.57 -9.79 -2.41
CA LEU A 672 1.91 -9.85 -1.81
C LEU A 672 2.08 -8.84 -0.66
N ARG A 673 1.23 -7.82 -0.60
CA ARG A 673 1.17 -6.80 0.45
C ARG A 673 -0.30 -6.58 0.84
N PRO A 674 -0.89 -7.50 1.63
CA PRO A 674 -2.35 -7.64 1.73
C PRO A 674 -3.09 -6.41 2.29
N CYS A 675 -2.39 -5.50 2.95
CA CYS A 675 -2.97 -4.24 3.43
C CYS A 675 -2.81 -3.07 2.43
N VAL A 676 -2.23 -3.31 1.24
CA VAL A 676 -2.00 -2.26 0.25
C VAL A 676 -3.03 -2.33 -0.87
N LEU A 677 -3.71 -1.22 -1.09
CA LEU A 677 -4.58 -1.04 -2.24
C LEU A 677 -3.74 -0.89 -3.50
N TYR A 678 -3.91 -1.82 -4.45
CA TYR A 678 -3.24 -1.75 -5.74
C TYR A 678 -3.97 -0.80 -6.70
N GLU A 679 -5.31 -0.90 -6.77
CA GLU A 679 -6.12 -0.05 -7.65
C GLU A 679 -7.59 0.01 -7.20
N ALA A 680 -8.19 1.21 -7.31
CA ALA A 680 -9.61 1.50 -7.09
C ALA A 680 -10.27 2.02 -8.37
N GLY A 681 -10.25 1.21 -9.44
CA GLY A 681 -10.61 1.64 -10.78
C GLY A 681 -9.56 2.56 -11.41
N ALA A 682 -9.74 2.91 -12.67
CA ALA A 682 -8.75 3.68 -13.42
C ALA A 682 -9.35 4.78 -14.31
N MET A 683 -8.56 5.82 -14.53
CA MET A 683 -8.85 6.95 -15.41
C MET A 683 -8.04 6.83 -16.71
N VAL A 684 -8.68 7.09 -17.83
CA VAL A 684 -8.04 7.18 -19.14
C VAL A 684 -7.66 8.63 -19.43
N ARG A 685 -6.38 8.95 -19.39
CA ARG A 685 -5.88 10.30 -19.69
C ARG A 685 -5.78 10.53 -21.21
N PRO A 686 -5.93 11.79 -21.69
CA PRO A 686 -5.92 12.11 -23.13
C PRO A 686 -4.68 11.66 -23.92
N ASN A 687 -3.57 11.40 -23.22
CA ASN A 687 -2.32 10.91 -23.84
C ASN A 687 -2.23 9.37 -23.89
N SER A 688 -3.34 8.67 -23.84
CA SER A 688 -3.45 7.20 -23.80
C SER A 688 -2.79 6.55 -22.57
N ARG A 689 -2.59 7.30 -21.50
CA ARG A 689 -2.10 6.76 -20.23
C ARG A 689 -3.27 6.36 -19.34
N ILE A 690 -3.23 5.12 -18.89
CA ILE A 690 -4.10 4.62 -17.84
C ILE A 690 -3.49 5.08 -16.51
N LYS A 691 -4.31 5.72 -15.68
CA LYS A 691 -3.94 6.11 -14.32
C LYS A 691 -4.80 5.33 -13.34
N PRO A 692 -4.26 4.30 -12.69
CA PRO A 692 -4.96 3.66 -11.58
C PRO A 692 -5.22 4.68 -10.48
N MET A 693 -6.40 4.60 -9.88
CA MET A 693 -6.76 5.47 -8.76
C MET A 693 -6.25 4.86 -7.45
N HIS A 694 -5.77 5.69 -6.56
CA HIS A 694 -5.27 5.33 -5.22
C HIS A 694 -4.22 4.21 -5.24
N HIS A 695 -3.37 4.17 -6.27
CA HIS A 695 -2.39 3.12 -6.50
C HIS A 695 -1.32 3.08 -5.40
N ASN A 696 -1.05 1.87 -4.87
CA ASN A 696 -0.09 1.59 -3.80
C ASN A 696 -0.40 2.28 -2.46
N LEU A 697 -1.67 2.50 -2.14
CA LEU A 697 -2.09 3.11 -0.87
C LEU A 697 -2.14 2.04 0.23
N ASP A 698 -1.36 2.20 1.30
CA ASP A 698 -1.50 1.36 2.51
C ASP A 698 -2.79 1.75 3.24
N LEU A 699 -3.70 0.81 3.43
CA LEU A 699 -5.02 1.05 4.00
C LEU A 699 -5.08 0.94 5.54
N ARG A 700 -3.96 0.64 6.18
CA ARG A 700 -3.92 0.55 7.65
C ARG A 700 -3.98 1.92 8.32
N PRO A 701 -3.29 2.96 7.82
CA PRO A 701 -3.42 4.29 8.39
C PRO A 701 -4.82 4.87 8.21
N VAL A 702 -5.34 5.53 9.23
CA VAL A 702 -6.67 6.18 9.18
C VAL A 702 -6.70 7.25 8.08
N ASP A 703 -5.63 8.02 7.95
CA ASP A 703 -5.54 9.10 6.97
C ASP A 703 -5.53 8.60 5.52
N SER A 704 -5.05 7.35 5.31
CA SER A 704 -5.15 6.71 4.00
C SER A 704 -6.59 6.46 3.56
N LEU A 705 -7.55 6.52 4.47
CA LEU A 705 -8.97 6.39 4.16
C LEU A 705 -9.62 7.73 3.77
N MET A 706 -8.95 8.87 4.00
CA MET A 706 -9.47 10.20 3.63
C MET A 706 -9.86 10.35 2.15
N PRO A 707 -9.12 9.80 1.18
CA PRO A 707 -9.53 9.86 -0.22
C PRO A 707 -10.92 9.28 -0.48
N PHE A 708 -11.37 8.34 0.36
CA PHE A 708 -12.69 7.70 0.26
C PHE A 708 -13.81 8.46 1.00
N ASN A 709 -13.49 9.59 1.62
CA ASN A 709 -14.51 10.49 2.18
C ASN A 709 -15.34 11.20 1.09
N ARG A 710 -14.92 11.10 -0.19
CA ARG A 710 -15.67 11.59 -1.36
C ARG A 710 -15.88 10.47 -2.36
N CYS A 711 -17.03 10.45 -3.01
CA CYS A 711 -17.30 9.50 -4.07
C CYS A 711 -16.47 9.82 -5.31
N HIS A 712 -15.87 8.81 -5.91
CA HIS A 712 -15.05 8.91 -7.11
C HIS A 712 -15.64 8.07 -8.24
N TYR A 713 -15.53 8.59 -9.46
CA TYR A 713 -16.06 7.97 -10.67
C TYR A 713 -14.91 7.67 -11.65
N PRO A 714 -14.25 6.48 -11.54
CA PRO A 714 -13.30 6.05 -12.56
C PRO A 714 -13.96 5.87 -13.92
N ASP A 715 -13.18 5.96 -15.00
CA ASP A 715 -13.66 5.68 -16.35
C ASP A 715 -14.06 4.22 -16.55
N TYR A 716 -13.40 3.30 -15.80
CA TYR A 716 -13.72 1.86 -15.77
C TYR A 716 -13.19 1.21 -14.50
N ASN A 717 -13.70 0.04 -14.19
CA ASN A 717 -13.13 -0.89 -13.21
C ASN A 717 -12.75 -2.18 -13.91
N ALA A 718 -11.59 -2.74 -13.57
CA ALA A 718 -11.18 -4.01 -14.14
C ALA A 718 -12.03 -5.18 -13.61
N TRP A 719 -12.06 -6.28 -14.36
CA TRP A 719 -12.98 -7.40 -14.10
C TRP A 719 -12.46 -8.43 -13.09
N TRP A 720 -11.44 -8.07 -12.29
CA TRP A 720 -11.16 -8.88 -11.09
C TRP A 720 -12.34 -8.90 -10.12
N PHE A 721 -13.15 -7.83 -10.09
CA PHE A 721 -14.46 -7.79 -9.43
C PHE A 721 -15.27 -6.59 -9.93
N CYS A 722 -16.39 -6.84 -10.64
CA CYS A 722 -17.17 -5.76 -11.25
C CYS A 722 -18.64 -6.18 -11.41
N ALA A 723 -19.56 -5.49 -10.72
CA ALA A 723 -21.02 -5.69 -10.84
C ALA A 723 -21.60 -4.72 -11.85
N ILE A 724 -22.19 -5.25 -12.93
CA ILE A 724 -22.72 -4.49 -14.06
C ILE A 724 -24.24 -4.72 -14.15
N PRO A 725 -25.07 -3.67 -14.23
CA PRO A 725 -26.50 -3.83 -14.43
C PRO A 725 -26.83 -4.49 -15.77
N THR A 726 -27.64 -5.56 -15.75
CA THR A 726 -27.93 -6.39 -16.93
C THR A 726 -28.67 -5.62 -18.05
N ASP A 727 -29.49 -4.62 -17.72
CA ASP A 727 -30.16 -3.78 -18.72
C ASP A 727 -29.16 -2.94 -19.52
N HIS A 728 -28.14 -2.40 -18.86
CA HIS A 728 -27.06 -1.70 -19.55
C HIS A 728 -26.21 -2.65 -20.39
N MET A 729 -25.97 -3.88 -19.90
CA MET A 729 -25.25 -4.89 -20.70
C MET A 729 -26.02 -5.20 -22.00
N ARG A 730 -27.36 -5.34 -21.94
CA ARG A 730 -28.20 -5.52 -23.14
C ARG A 730 -28.10 -4.32 -24.08
N ALA A 731 -28.09 -3.08 -23.54
CA ALA A 731 -28.05 -1.85 -24.31
C ALA A 731 -26.70 -1.63 -25.03
N VAL A 732 -25.56 -1.96 -24.37
CA VAL A 732 -24.22 -1.78 -24.95
C VAL A 732 -23.72 -3.02 -25.68
N LYS A 733 -24.42 -4.16 -25.60
CA LYS A 733 -24.03 -5.44 -26.17
C LYS A 733 -22.76 -6.03 -25.53
N TYR A 734 -22.14 -7.03 -26.17
CA TYR A 734 -20.96 -7.73 -25.66
C TYR A 734 -19.66 -6.93 -25.88
N PRO A 735 -18.56 -7.29 -25.19
CA PRO A 735 -17.23 -6.75 -25.47
C PRO A 735 -16.80 -6.97 -26.90
N ALA A 736 -15.84 -6.17 -27.37
CA ALA A 736 -15.14 -6.46 -28.62
C ALA A 736 -14.25 -7.71 -28.45
N PRO A 737 -14.16 -8.63 -29.44
CA PRO A 737 -13.44 -9.90 -29.30
C PRO A 737 -11.92 -9.73 -29.38
N ILE A 738 -11.34 -9.02 -28.42
CA ILE A 738 -9.92 -8.65 -28.41
C ILE A 738 -9.01 -9.63 -27.64
N PHE A 739 -9.52 -10.77 -27.20
CA PHE A 739 -8.88 -11.88 -26.52
C PHE A 739 -8.54 -11.59 -25.06
N ILE A 740 -7.69 -10.61 -24.77
CA ILE A 740 -7.27 -10.23 -23.41
C ILE A 740 -6.70 -8.81 -23.41
N ARG A 741 -6.74 -8.13 -22.28
CA ARG A 741 -6.18 -6.77 -22.07
C ARG A 741 -6.98 -5.66 -22.77
N GLY A 742 -7.63 -4.86 -21.97
CA GLY A 742 -8.40 -3.68 -22.40
C GLY A 742 -9.84 -3.96 -22.78
N ASP A 743 -10.34 -5.18 -22.61
CA ASP A 743 -11.74 -5.58 -22.70
C ASP A 743 -12.61 -4.88 -21.63
N ASP A 744 -12.16 -4.88 -20.39
CA ASP A 744 -12.71 -4.15 -19.27
C ASP A 744 -12.76 -2.63 -19.52
N MET A 745 -11.65 -2.07 -19.99
CA MET A 745 -11.54 -0.66 -20.32
C MET A 745 -12.47 -0.28 -21.48
N GLU A 746 -12.48 -1.06 -22.56
CA GLU A 746 -13.36 -0.85 -23.72
C GLU A 746 -14.82 -0.84 -23.32
N TYR A 747 -15.20 -1.83 -22.49
CA TYR A 747 -16.56 -1.98 -22.04
C TYR A 747 -17.00 -0.84 -21.11
N GLY A 748 -16.15 -0.47 -20.14
CA GLY A 748 -16.40 0.62 -19.19
C GLY A 748 -16.53 1.98 -19.88
N LEU A 749 -15.66 2.30 -20.84
CA LEU A 749 -15.76 3.53 -21.64
C LEU A 749 -17.08 3.60 -22.41
N ARG A 750 -17.52 2.50 -22.98
CA ARG A 750 -18.77 2.42 -23.73
C ARG A 750 -20.01 2.56 -22.84
N LEU A 751 -19.97 2.02 -21.63
CA LEU A 751 -20.99 2.25 -20.61
C LEU A 751 -21.03 3.74 -20.24
N GLY A 752 -19.87 4.36 -20.02
CA GLY A 752 -19.75 5.79 -19.73
C GLY A 752 -20.29 6.69 -20.85
N GLU A 753 -20.12 6.32 -22.14
CA GLU A 753 -20.72 7.02 -23.29
C GLU A 753 -22.26 6.96 -23.30
N LYS A 754 -22.85 5.99 -22.59
CA LYS A 754 -24.28 5.87 -22.37
C LYS A 754 -24.78 6.54 -21.09
N GLY A 755 -23.90 7.24 -20.37
CA GLY A 755 -24.23 7.93 -19.14
C GLY A 755 -24.17 7.06 -17.88
N VAL A 756 -23.78 5.78 -18.01
CA VAL A 756 -23.62 4.87 -16.88
C VAL A 756 -22.32 5.22 -16.15
N LYS A 757 -22.40 5.45 -14.84
CA LYS A 757 -21.26 5.80 -14.02
C LYS A 757 -20.62 4.54 -13.44
N THR A 758 -19.31 4.49 -13.41
CA THR A 758 -18.56 3.47 -12.64
C THR A 758 -18.19 4.04 -11.28
N VAL A 759 -18.39 3.25 -10.22
CA VAL A 759 -18.02 3.56 -8.84
C VAL A 759 -17.19 2.42 -8.33
N ALA A 760 -15.95 2.68 -7.94
CA ALA A 760 -15.15 1.71 -7.19
C ALA A 760 -15.51 1.86 -5.71
N LEU A 761 -16.25 0.87 -5.16
CA LEU A 761 -16.84 0.97 -3.83
C LEU A 761 -15.85 0.53 -2.75
N PRO A 762 -15.43 1.43 -1.84
CA PRO A 762 -14.57 1.03 -0.73
C PRO A 762 -15.27 0.01 0.18
N GLY A 763 -14.50 -0.92 0.75
CA GLY A 763 -15.05 -2.03 1.53
C GLY A 763 -15.53 -3.23 0.68
N ILE A 764 -15.59 -3.07 -0.64
CA ILE A 764 -15.76 -4.18 -1.59
C ILE A 764 -14.43 -4.38 -2.29
N ALA A 765 -13.72 -5.44 -1.96
CA ALA A 765 -12.35 -5.66 -2.45
C ALA A 765 -12.00 -7.14 -2.58
N VAL A 766 -11.05 -7.40 -3.48
CA VAL A 766 -10.44 -8.71 -3.67
C VAL A 766 -8.93 -8.58 -3.64
N TRP A 767 -8.24 -9.57 -3.08
CA TRP A 767 -6.78 -9.70 -3.20
C TRP A 767 -6.44 -10.42 -4.48
N HIS A 768 -5.55 -9.82 -5.25
CA HIS A 768 -5.12 -10.38 -6.53
C HIS A 768 -3.61 -10.21 -6.69
N GLU A 769 -2.95 -11.14 -7.40
CA GLU A 769 -1.52 -11.05 -7.68
C GLU A 769 -1.22 -9.78 -8.51
N PRO A 770 -0.37 -8.87 -8.01
CA PRO A 770 -0.12 -7.59 -8.68
C PRO A 770 0.62 -7.78 -10.01
N PHE A 771 0.37 -6.89 -10.98
CA PHE A 771 0.99 -6.98 -12.31
C PHE A 771 2.52 -6.89 -12.29
N TYR A 772 3.11 -6.23 -11.29
CA TYR A 772 4.56 -6.17 -11.14
C TYR A 772 5.18 -7.51 -10.75
N ALA A 773 4.41 -8.44 -10.19
CA ALA A 773 4.87 -9.78 -9.83
C ALA A 773 4.85 -10.74 -11.02
N LYS A 774 4.01 -10.46 -12.02
CA LYS A 774 3.85 -11.32 -13.21
C LYS A 774 4.97 -11.09 -14.21
N VAL A 775 5.48 -12.16 -14.80
CA VAL A 775 6.47 -12.06 -15.87
C VAL A 775 5.80 -11.52 -17.12
N GLY A 776 6.17 -10.31 -17.53
CA GLY A 776 5.76 -9.76 -18.81
C GLY A 776 6.40 -10.54 -19.97
N GLY A 777 5.60 -10.91 -20.98
CA GLY A 777 6.07 -11.64 -22.11
C GLY A 777 5.09 -11.46 -23.27
N TRP A 778 4.42 -12.53 -23.67
CA TRP A 778 3.45 -12.54 -24.76
C TRP A 778 2.33 -11.46 -24.63
N GLN A 779 2.03 -11.00 -23.43
CA GLN A 779 1.06 -9.94 -23.16
C GLN A 779 1.39 -8.62 -23.87
N LEU A 780 2.68 -8.32 -24.10
CA LEU A 780 3.12 -7.11 -24.80
C LEU A 780 2.50 -6.98 -26.21
N TYR A 781 2.22 -8.12 -26.86
CA TYR A 781 1.51 -8.12 -28.14
C TYR A 781 0.10 -7.53 -28.00
N TYR A 782 -0.66 -8.01 -27.04
CA TYR A 782 -2.03 -7.54 -26.77
C TYR A 782 -2.05 -6.11 -26.26
N ASP A 783 -1.13 -5.73 -25.39
CA ASP A 783 -1.01 -4.38 -24.87
C ASP A 783 -0.86 -3.33 -25.97
N LEU A 784 -0.02 -3.60 -26.99
CA LEU A 784 0.12 -2.67 -28.09
C LEU A 784 -1.04 -2.78 -29.10
N ARG A 785 -1.39 -4.01 -29.55
CA ARG A 785 -2.43 -4.21 -30.56
C ARG A 785 -3.76 -3.61 -30.11
N ASN A 786 -4.19 -3.93 -28.89
CA ASN A 786 -5.48 -3.49 -28.37
C ASN A 786 -5.47 -1.98 -28.09
N ARG A 787 -4.36 -1.41 -27.60
CA ARG A 787 -4.22 0.05 -27.48
C ARG A 787 -4.36 0.76 -28.83
N LEU A 788 -3.82 0.22 -29.91
CA LEU A 788 -4.00 0.78 -31.26
C LEU A 788 -5.46 0.69 -31.71
N ILE A 789 -6.14 -0.43 -31.43
CA ILE A 789 -7.57 -0.61 -31.71
C ILE A 789 -8.39 0.40 -30.91
N MET A 790 -8.12 0.55 -29.59
CA MET A 790 -8.79 1.53 -28.73
C MET A 790 -8.61 2.95 -29.25
N ALA A 791 -7.40 3.32 -29.68
CA ALA A 791 -7.15 4.65 -30.24
C ALA A 791 -7.86 4.87 -31.60
N ALA A 792 -8.12 3.81 -32.35
CA ALA A 792 -8.94 3.89 -33.56
C ALA A 792 -10.42 4.08 -33.26
N VAL A 793 -10.96 3.37 -32.27
CA VAL A 793 -12.39 3.36 -31.91
C VAL A 793 -12.77 4.60 -31.10
N TYR A 794 -11.90 5.04 -30.19
CA TYR A 794 -12.13 6.17 -29.27
C TYR A 794 -11.12 7.30 -29.46
N PRO A 795 -11.07 7.95 -30.64
CA PRO A 795 -10.05 8.97 -30.97
C PRO A 795 -10.14 10.22 -30.07
N HIS A 796 -11.26 10.45 -29.39
CA HIS A 796 -11.44 11.54 -28.43
C HIS A 796 -10.88 11.22 -27.04
N ARG A 797 -10.65 9.94 -26.73
CA ARG A 797 -10.06 9.47 -25.46
C ARG A 797 -8.60 9.07 -25.61
N PHE A 798 -8.24 8.52 -26.76
CA PHE A 798 -6.91 7.99 -27.01
C PHE A 798 -6.27 8.69 -28.21
N SER A 799 -5.00 9.04 -28.06
CA SER A 799 -4.20 9.50 -29.17
C SER A 799 -3.60 8.30 -29.93
N MET A 800 -3.81 8.24 -31.24
CA MET A 800 -3.19 7.23 -32.08
C MET A 800 -1.66 7.35 -31.99
N GLU A 801 -1.01 6.24 -31.66
CA GLU A 801 0.45 6.20 -31.57
C GLU A 801 1.11 6.69 -32.85
N SER A 802 2.09 7.58 -32.74
CA SER A 802 2.84 8.06 -33.87
C SER A 802 3.74 6.92 -34.42
N PRO A 803 4.04 6.90 -35.72
CA PRO A 803 4.97 5.91 -36.26
C PRO A 803 6.34 5.94 -35.57
N ARG A 804 6.75 7.12 -35.10
CA ARG A 804 8.00 7.27 -34.33
C ARG A 804 7.91 6.62 -32.96
N ASN A 805 6.78 6.70 -32.29
CA ASN A 805 6.59 6.07 -30.97
C ASN A 805 6.60 4.55 -31.08
N VAL A 806 5.91 3.98 -32.07
CA VAL A 806 5.92 2.53 -32.34
C VAL A 806 7.34 2.06 -32.64
N LEU A 807 8.05 2.76 -33.55
CA LEU A 807 9.46 2.47 -33.83
C LEU A 807 10.33 2.57 -32.58
N TRP A 808 10.11 3.62 -31.78
CA TRP A 808 10.86 3.85 -30.55
C TRP A 808 10.68 2.71 -29.53
N ALA A 809 9.44 2.21 -29.34
CA ALA A 809 9.15 1.08 -28.46
C ALA A 809 9.92 -0.18 -28.90
N ILE A 810 9.94 -0.47 -30.22
CA ILE A 810 10.68 -1.60 -30.76
C ILE A 810 12.19 -1.42 -30.57
N LEU A 811 12.75 -0.24 -30.91
CA LEU A 811 14.17 0.04 -30.75
C LEU A 811 14.62 -0.01 -29.28
N ARG A 812 13.77 0.38 -28.34
CA ARG A 812 14.05 0.28 -26.90
C ARG A 812 14.21 -1.18 -26.47
N CYS A 813 13.30 -2.07 -26.92
CA CYS A 813 13.41 -3.51 -26.65
C CYS A 813 14.71 -4.08 -27.24
N LEU A 814 15.03 -3.76 -28.48
CA LEU A 814 16.26 -4.20 -29.13
C LEU A 814 17.52 -3.72 -28.39
N ALA A 815 17.50 -2.48 -27.85
CA ALA A 815 18.63 -1.91 -27.14
C ALA A 815 18.89 -2.55 -25.78
N VAL A 816 17.85 -3.14 -25.18
CA VAL A 816 17.98 -3.90 -23.92
C VAL A 816 17.96 -5.43 -24.14
N HIS A 817 18.30 -5.88 -25.34
CA HIS A 817 18.36 -7.30 -25.72
C HIS A 817 17.04 -8.07 -25.52
N ASP A 818 15.92 -7.37 -25.41
CA ASP A 818 14.58 -7.95 -25.37
C ASP A 818 14.05 -8.18 -26.79
N TYR A 819 14.61 -9.19 -27.46
CA TYR A 819 14.25 -9.53 -28.84
C TYR A 819 12.83 -10.06 -28.94
N LEU A 820 12.33 -10.74 -27.87
CA LEU A 820 10.94 -11.17 -27.78
C LEU A 820 9.99 -9.98 -27.77
N GLY A 821 10.21 -9.01 -26.87
CA GLY A 821 9.39 -7.80 -26.80
C GLY A 821 9.37 -7.03 -28.12
N ALA A 822 10.53 -6.93 -28.81
CA ALA A 822 10.60 -6.31 -30.13
C ALA A 822 9.76 -7.06 -31.16
N ALA A 823 9.86 -8.40 -31.25
CA ALA A 823 9.09 -9.24 -32.17
C ALA A 823 7.57 -9.15 -31.91
N LEU A 824 7.17 -9.13 -30.64
CA LEU A 824 5.77 -8.97 -30.23
C LEU A 824 5.20 -7.61 -30.63
N PHE A 825 5.94 -6.52 -30.44
CA PHE A 825 5.51 -5.18 -30.88
C PHE A 825 5.42 -5.06 -32.40
N ILE A 826 6.36 -5.68 -33.14
CA ILE A 826 6.32 -5.76 -34.59
C ILE A 826 5.04 -6.47 -35.03
N LYS A 827 4.78 -7.68 -34.50
CA LYS A 827 3.57 -8.44 -34.82
C LYS A 827 2.29 -7.67 -34.47
N ALA A 828 2.24 -7.02 -33.31
CA ALA A 828 1.08 -6.23 -32.88
C ALA A 828 0.73 -5.11 -33.87
N ALA A 829 1.75 -4.37 -34.33
CA ALA A 829 1.56 -3.31 -35.32
C ALA A 829 1.16 -3.85 -36.70
N GLN A 830 1.73 -4.99 -37.14
CA GLN A 830 1.35 -5.67 -38.38
C GLN A 830 -0.10 -6.16 -38.35
N ASP A 831 -0.50 -6.79 -37.24
CA ASP A 831 -1.85 -7.31 -37.07
C ASP A 831 -2.91 -6.20 -36.98
N PHE A 832 -2.58 -5.09 -36.32
CA PHE A 832 -3.44 -3.90 -36.36
C PHE A 832 -3.68 -3.40 -37.80
N LEU A 833 -2.65 -3.41 -38.63
CA LEU A 833 -2.75 -2.96 -40.03
C LEU A 833 -3.59 -3.88 -40.93
N LYS A 834 -3.76 -5.16 -40.56
CA LYS A 834 -4.68 -6.07 -41.27
C LYS A 834 -6.14 -5.62 -41.17
N GLY A 835 -6.45 -4.83 -40.12
CA GLY A 835 -7.82 -4.37 -39.85
C GLY A 835 -8.68 -5.46 -39.21
N PRO A 836 -10.01 -5.23 -39.09
CA PRO A 836 -10.96 -6.11 -38.43
C PRO A 836 -11.05 -7.53 -38.99
N SER A 837 -10.64 -7.79 -40.21
CA SER A 837 -10.53 -9.15 -40.77
C SER A 837 -9.59 -10.07 -39.96
N LEU A 838 -8.72 -9.48 -39.13
CA LEU A 838 -7.96 -10.23 -38.15
C LEU A 838 -8.87 -11.01 -37.17
N MET A 839 -10.07 -10.49 -36.87
CA MET A 839 -11.02 -11.13 -35.96
C MET A 839 -11.80 -12.29 -36.60
N GLU A 840 -11.72 -12.44 -37.92
CA GLU A 840 -12.21 -13.60 -38.63
C GLU A 840 -11.28 -14.81 -38.44
N THR A 841 -10.01 -14.56 -38.15
CA THR A 841 -9.05 -15.60 -37.76
C THR A 841 -9.35 -16.07 -36.33
N ASP A 842 -9.34 -17.36 -36.11
CA ASP A 842 -9.55 -17.95 -34.81
C ASP A 842 -8.58 -17.37 -33.76
N ALA A 843 -9.14 -16.90 -32.66
CA ALA A 843 -8.38 -16.28 -31.56
C ALA A 843 -7.27 -17.20 -31.00
N GLN A 844 -7.52 -18.52 -30.96
CA GLN A 844 -6.52 -19.51 -30.57
C GLN A 844 -5.36 -19.56 -31.56
N ALA A 845 -5.66 -19.49 -32.87
CA ALA A 845 -4.62 -19.52 -33.92
C ALA A 845 -3.73 -18.27 -33.83
N ILE A 846 -4.32 -17.09 -33.55
CA ILE A 846 -3.53 -15.87 -33.31
C ILE A 846 -2.67 -16.05 -32.03
N HIS A 847 -3.23 -16.57 -30.98
CA HIS A 847 -2.50 -16.78 -29.72
C HIS A 847 -1.39 -17.82 -29.88
N ALA A 848 -1.62 -18.86 -30.63
CA ALA A 848 -0.59 -19.86 -30.99
C ALA A 848 0.59 -19.22 -31.71
N GLN A 849 0.35 -18.29 -32.66
CA GLN A 849 1.42 -17.54 -33.34
C GLN A 849 2.20 -16.66 -32.34
N VAL A 850 1.50 -16.01 -31.37
CA VAL A 850 2.16 -15.22 -30.32
C VAL A 850 3.00 -16.12 -29.40
N THR A 851 2.46 -17.28 -29.03
CA THR A 851 3.18 -18.27 -28.21
C THR A 851 4.37 -18.87 -28.96
N GLN A 852 4.26 -19.06 -30.27
CA GLN A 852 5.37 -19.51 -31.07
C GLN A 852 6.56 -18.54 -31.03
N LEU A 853 6.30 -17.22 -31.04
CA LEU A 853 7.36 -16.22 -30.85
C LEU A 853 8.08 -16.39 -29.51
N THR A 854 7.38 -16.75 -28.45
CA THR A 854 8.04 -16.99 -27.14
C THR A 854 8.96 -18.21 -27.18
N LYS A 855 8.66 -19.20 -27.98
CA LYS A 855 9.54 -20.37 -28.21
C LYS A 855 10.74 -20.04 -29.10
N GLU A 856 10.56 -19.17 -30.08
CA GLU A 856 11.66 -18.69 -30.99
C GLU A 856 12.64 -17.76 -30.23
N TYR A 857 12.15 -17.01 -29.27
CA TYR A 857 12.94 -16.10 -28.45
C TYR A 857 12.87 -16.49 -26.95
N PRO A 858 13.41 -17.68 -26.56
CA PRO A 858 13.28 -18.17 -25.21
C PRO A 858 14.01 -17.25 -24.22
N THR A 859 13.33 -16.91 -23.14
CA THR A 859 13.92 -16.27 -21.97
C THR A 859 14.35 -17.33 -20.96
N GLU A 860 15.61 -17.30 -20.55
CA GLU A 860 16.16 -18.25 -19.59
C GLU A 860 15.94 -17.70 -18.16
N SER A 861 15.44 -18.53 -17.26
CA SER A 861 15.34 -18.19 -15.85
C SER A 861 16.62 -18.56 -15.11
N VAL A 862 17.05 -17.71 -14.16
CA VAL A 862 18.21 -17.92 -13.32
C VAL A 862 17.76 -18.28 -11.92
N ARG A 863 18.24 -19.41 -11.38
CA ARG A 863 17.86 -19.87 -10.04
C ARG A 863 18.58 -19.11 -8.92
N GLU A 864 19.86 -18.76 -9.13
CA GLU A 864 20.70 -18.14 -8.11
C GLU A 864 21.28 -16.81 -8.60
N LEU A 865 21.31 -15.80 -7.74
CA LEU A 865 21.93 -14.49 -8.02
C LEU A 865 23.39 -14.39 -7.52
N GLY A 866 23.95 -15.49 -6.97
CA GLY A 866 25.31 -15.51 -6.43
C GLY A 866 26.37 -15.15 -7.48
N GLY A 867 27.32 -14.28 -7.12
CA GLY A 867 28.44 -13.89 -7.96
C GLY A 867 28.13 -12.90 -9.09
N LEU A 868 26.90 -12.41 -9.23
CA LEU A 868 26.53 -11.41 -10.24
C LEU A 868 27.14 -10.06 -9.89
N LYS A 869 27.78 -9.41 -10.87
CA LYS A 869 28.31 -8.06 -10.72
C LYS A 869 27.22 -7.04 -10.86
N THR A 870 27.32 -5.98 -10.08
CA THR A 870 26.45 -4.82 -10.21
C THR A 870 27.19 -3.68 -10.84
N PRO A 871 26.67 -3.11 -11.94
CA PRO A 871 27.28 -1.96 -12.59
C PRO A 871 27.00 -0.68 -11.80
N ALA A 872 27.85 0.34 -12.00
CA ALA A 872 27.50 1.69 -11.66
C ALA A 872 26.29 2.13 -12.51
N LEU A 873 25.19 2.47 -11.86
CA LEU A 873 23.95 2.87 -12.51
C LEU A 873 24.06 4.30 -13.07
N ARG A 874 23.42 4.50 -14.21
CA ARG A 874 23.29 5.80 -14.84
C ARG A 874 21.82 6.17 -14.94
N PRO A 875 21.46 7.43 -14.80
CA PRO A 875 20.09 7.87 -15.04
C PRO A 875 19.66 7.59 -16.48
N GLU A 876 18.38 7.32 -16.69
CA GLU A 876 17.83 7.13 -18.02
C GLU A 876 18.08 8.40 -18.85
N PRO A 877 18.63 8.27 -20.10
CA PRO A 877 18.94 9.43 -20.90
C PRO A 877 17.66 10.18 -21.29
N LYS A 878 17.59 11.46 -20.97
CA LYS A 878 16.48 12.35 -21.30
C LYS A 878 16.80 13.18 -22.55
N GLY A 879 15.80 13.37 -23.40
CA GLY A 879 15.89 14.14 -24.65
C GLY A 879 16.29 13.32 -25.89
N PRO A 880 15.71 13.65 -27.06
CA PRO A 880 15.77 12.81 -28.25
C PRO A 880 17.20 12.59 -28.81
N THR A 881 18.05 13.59 -28.77
CA THR A 881 19.42 13.52 -29.24
C THR A 881 20.32 12.63 -28.40
N ARG A 882 20.19 12.73 -27.04
CA ARG A 882 20.96 11.89 -26.12
C ARG A 882 20.52 10.43 -26.20
N ILE A 883 19.23 10.21 -26.35
CA ILE A 883 18.64 8.89 -26.53
C ILE A 883 19.12 8.26 -27.84
N ALA A 884 19.04 8.98 -28.99
CA ALA A 884 19.51 8.49 -30.27
C ALA A 884 21.02 8.16 -30.24
N GLY A 885 21.84 9.05 -29.69
CA GLY A 885 23.27 8.80 -29.53
C GLY A 885 23.59 7.58 -28.67
N ARG A 886 22.77 7.34 -27.63
CA ARG A 886 22.93 6.15 -26.78
C ARG A 886 22.55 4.86 -27.51
N LEU A 887 21.46 4.87 -28.28
CA LEU A 887 21.04 3.72 -29.09
C LEU A 887 22.09 3.38 -30.14
N VAL A 888 22.59 4.38 -30.89
CA VAL A 888 23.64 4.16 -31.89
C VAL A 888 24.85 3.50 -31.24
N ARG A 889 25.32 4.04 -30.12
CA ARG A 889 26.44 3.46 -29.36
C ARG A 889 26.16 2.03 -28.91
N GLN A 890 24.95 1.76 -28.37
CA GLN A 890 24.55 0.44 -27.89
C GLN A 890 24.51 -0.57 -29.07
N PHE A 891 23.86 -0.22 -30.17
CA PHE A 891 23.78 -1.07 -31.35
C PHE A 891 25.16 -1.33 -31.97
N SER A 892 25.98 -0.30 -32.10
CA SER A 892 27.36 -0.45 -32.61
C SER A 892 28.17 -1.37 -31.69
N SER A 893 28.03 -1.24 -30.38
CA SER A 893 28.77 -2.08 -29.42
C SER A 893 28.37 -3.57 -29.48
N VAL A 894 27.12 -3.88 -29.83
CA VAL A 894 26.67 -5.26 -30.04
C VAL A 894 27.09 -5.78 -31.41
N LEU A 895 26.93 -4.97 -32.48
CA LEU A 895 27.21 -5.38 -33.84
C LEU A 895 28.71 -5.54 -34.15
N LEU A 896 29.56 -4.70 -33.54
CA LEU A 896 31.00 -4.63 -33.82
C LEU A 896 31.85 -5.20 -32.66
N GLY A 897 31.31 -5.32 -31.48
CA GLY A 897 32.02 -5.68 -30.24
C GLY A 897 32.31 -7.18 -30.02
N GLY A 898 31.97 -8.04 -30.99
CA GLY A 898 32.07 -9.50 -30.85
C GLY A 898 31.01 -10.10 -29.94
N ASN A 899 30.89 -11.45 -29.94
CA ASN A 899 29.92 -12.15 -29.08
C ASN A 899 30.41 -12.20 -27.65
N LYS A 900 29.76 -11.45 -26.76
CA LYS A 900 30.03 -11.40 -25.31
C LYS A 900 29.00 -12.15 -24.47
N SER A 901 28.14 -12.95 -25.10
CA SER A 901 27.05 -13.69 -24.39
C SER A 901 27.54 -14.67 -23.33
N GLY A 902 28.76 -15.17 -23.45
CA GLY A 902 29.41 -16.06 -22.46
C GLY A 902 30.05 -15.37 -21.25
N LYS A 903 30.01 -14.03 -21.14
CA LYS A 903 30.55 -13.31 -19.99
C LYS A 903 29.59 -13.36 -18.80
N THR A 904 30.14 -13.20 -17.61
CA THR A 904 29.33 -13.12 -16.36
C THR A 904 28.30 -11.98 -16.47
N PRO A 905 27.02 -12.27 -16.31
CA PRO A 905 25.97 -11.27 -16.40
C PRO A 905 26.04 -10.25 -15.26
N ILE A 906 25.52 -9.04 -15.54
CA ILE A 906 25.26 -8.04 -14.51
C ILE A 906 23.82 -8.16 -14.02
N LEU A 907 23.53 -7.76 -12.78
CA LEU A 907 22.17 -7.74 -12.24
C LEU A 907 21.57 -6.33 -12.40
N LEU A 908 20.36 -6.26 -12.93
CA LEU A 908 19.57 -5.04 -13.08
C LEU A 908 18.12 -5.27 -12.59
N MET A 909 17.54 -4.26 -12.00
CA MET A 909 16.10 -4.22 -11.75
C MET A 909 15.35 -3.86 -13.04
N ASP A 910 14.05 -4.15 -13.09
CA ASP A 910 13.20 -3.76 -14.23
C ASP A 910 13.34 -2.27 -14.60
N SER A 911 13.29 -1.39 -13.60
CA SER A 911 13.43 0.06 -13.78
C SER A 911 14.81 0.49 -14.26
N GLU A 912 15.84 -0.33 -14.04
CA GLU A 912 17.24 -0.08 -14.38
C GLU A 912 17.62 -0.63 -15.77
N ALA A 913 16.81 -1.54 -16.31
CA ALA A 913 17.02 -2.17 -17.60
C ALA A 913 16.66 -1.23 -18.76
N HIS A 914 17.42 -0.15 -18.93
CA HIS A 914 17.26 0.82 -20.01
C HIS A 914 18.58 1.03 -20.79
N PRO A 915 18.57 1.63 -22.00
CA PRO A 915 19.75 1.77 -22.84
C PRO A 915 20.93 2.52 -22.19
N GLY A 916 20.71 3.20 -21.07
CA GLY A 916 21.75 3.84 -20.27
C GLY A 916 22.62 2.86 -19.48
N ASN A 917 22.02 1.79 -18.96
CA ASN A 917 22.66 0.80 -18.10
C ASN A 917 23.01 -0.50 -18.81
N VAL A 918 22.17 -0.92 -19.77
CA VAL A 918 22.46 -2.10 -20.59
C VAL A 918 23.62 -1.82 -21.53
N THR A 919 24.57 -2.73 -21.57
CA THR A 919 25.76 -2.69 -22.43
C THR A 919 25.75 -3.87 -23.39
N SER A 920 26.86 -4.14 -24.10
CA SER A 920 27.04 -5.38 -24.87
C SER A 920 27.33 -6.62 -24.02
N MET A 921 27.06 -6.56 -22.70
CA MET A 921 27.19 -7.68 -21.78
C MET A 921 25.81 -8.29 -21.53
N PRO A 922 25.73 -9.60 -21.23
CA PRO A 922 24.49 -10.18 -20.71
C PRO A 922 24.12 -9.57 -19.34
N TYR A 923 22.82 -9.56 -19.04
CA TYR A 923 22.34 -9.13 -17.75
C TYR A 923 21.16 -9.97 -17.28
N VAL A 924 21.01 -10.08 -15.96
CA VAL A 924 19.84 -10.67 -15.31
C VAL A 924 18.91 -9.54 -14.90
N LYS A 925 17.68 -9.62 -15.33
CA LYS A 925 16.61 -8.71 -14.96
C LYS A 925 15.74 -9.33 -13.87
N THR A 926 15.43 -8.57 -12.83
CA THR A 926 14.51 -8.97 -11.76
C THR A 926 13.60 -7.81 -11.38
N ASN A 927 12.45 -8.11 -10.79
CA ASN A 927 11.58 -7.10 -10.20
C ASN A 927 11.91 -6.88 -8.72
N GLY A 928 11.32 -5.84 -8.10
CA GLY A 928 11.47 -5.53 -6.68
C GLY A 928 11.01 -6.65 -5.73
N ALA A 929 10.02 -7.44 -6.14
CA ALA A 929 9.50 -8.57 -5.38
C ALA A 929 10.34 -9.86 -5.52
N GLY A 930 11.31 -9.90 -6.44
CA GLY A 930 12.15 -11.09 -6.69
C GLY A 930 11.39 -12.28 -7.28
N THR A 931 10.16 -12.07 -7.79
CA THR A 931 9.30 -13.15 -8.30
C THR A 931 9.81 -13.75 -9.61
N TYR A 932 10.64 -13.02 -10.33
CA TYR A 932 11.32 -13.53 -11.51
C TYR A 932 12.77 -13.06 -11.66
N LYS A 933 13.58 -13.85 -12.35
CA LYS A 933 14.99 -13.59 -12.64
C LYS A 933 15.27 -14.08 -14.05
N LEU A 934 15.27 -13.18 -15.03
CA LEU A 934 15.40 -13.50 -16.45
C LEU A 934 16.73 -12.99 -16.98
N ILE A 935 17.45 -13.83 -17.74
CA ILE A 935 18.70 -13.44 -18.37
C ILE A 935 18.47 -12.97 -19.80
N TYR A 936 19.04 -11.82 -20.14
CA TYR A 936 19.05 -11.22 -21.46
C TYR A 936 20.47 -11.19 -22.02
N LYS A 937 20.65 -11.70 -23.22
CA LYS A 937 21.96 -11.83 -23.86
C LYS A 937 22.04 -11.02 -25.15
N PRO A 938 23.16 -10.31 -25.43
CA PRO A 938 23.36 -9.65 -26.71
C PRO A 938 23.48 -10.69 -27.82
N ASP A 939 22.75 -10.49 -28.91
CA ASP A 939 22.79 -11.31 -30.13
C ASP A 939 22.85 -10.40 -31.36
N PRO A 940 23.99 -10.33 -32.03
CA PRO A 940 24.18 -9.49 -33.23
C PRO A 940 23.28 -9.86 -34.40
N GLN A 941 22.95 -11.15 -34.58
CA GLN A 941 22.11 -11.61 -35.70
C GLN A 941 20.64 -11.21 -35.44
N ARG A 942 20.11 -11.49 -34.23
CA ARG A 942 18.77 -11.08 -33.83
C ARG A 942 18.61 -9.57 -33.86
N LEU A 943 19.65 -8.81 -33.44
CA LEU A 943 19.63 -7.35 -33.53
C LEU A 943 19.49 -6.85 -34.95
N ARG A 944 20.27 -7.41 -35.92
CA ARG A 944 20.17 -7.03 -37.34
C ARG A 944 18.79 -7.32 -37.91
N GLN A 945 18.27 -8.53 -37.66
CA GLN A 945 16.91 -8.93 -38.08
C GLN A 945 15.83 -8.02 -37.46
N GLY A 946 15.94 -7.72 -36.17
CA GLY A 946 15.01 -6.85 -35.48
C GLY A 946 15.03 -5.41 -35.99
N LEU A 947 16.20 -4.85 -36.31
CA LEU A 947 16.33 -3.51 -36.90
C LEU A 947 15.72 -3.44 -38.30
N ALA A 948 15.94 -4.44 -39.13
CA ALA A 948 15.34 -4.52 -40.47
C ALA A 948 13.81 -4.61 -40.39
N ALA A 949 13.28 -5.49 -39.52
CA ALA A 949 11.86 -5.65 -39.31
C ALA A 949 11.22 -4.38 -38.72
N ALA A 950 11.88 -3.71 -37.77
CA ALA A 950 11.44 -2.44 -37.19
C ALA A 950 11.27 -1.34 -38.26
N TYR A 951 12.22 -1.24 -39.16
CA TYR A 951 12.15 -0.29 -40.29
C TYR A 951 10.99 -0.64 -41.23
N GLY A 952 10.81 -1.92 -41.57
CA GLY A 952 9.70 -2.40 -42.41
C GLY A 952 8.34 -2.04 -41.81
N VAL A 953 8.16 -2.34 -40.53
CA VAL A 953 6.92 -2.00 -39.80
C VAL A 953 6.72 -0.48 -39.71
N TYR A 954 7.78 0.28 -39.41
CA TYR A 954 7.69 1.76 -39.39
C TYR A 954 7.11 2.30 -40.71
N ARG A 955 7.60 1.83 -41.85
CA ARG A 955 7.11 2.24 -43.17
C ARG A 955 5.65 1.84 -43.38
N ALA A 956 5.31 0.59 -43.11
CA ALA A 956 3.95 0.06 -43.27
C ALA A 956 2.95 0.80 -42.35
N TYR A 957 3.33 1.00 -41.12
CA TYR A 957 2.48 1.70 -40.15
C TYR A 957 2.33 3.19 -40.50
N LYS A 958 3.39 3.83 -40.99
CA LYS A 958 3.33 5.23 -41.44
C LYS A 958 2.33 5.44 -42.58
N SER A 959 2.29 4.52 -43.55
CA SER A 959 1.36 4.63 -44.69
C SER A 959 -0.04 4.12 -44.42
N GLY A 960 -0.19 2.98 -43.68
CA GLY A 960 -1.47 2.26 -43.57
C GLY A 960 -2.30 2.56 -42.30
N ARG A 961 -1.74 3.22 -41.28
CA ARG A 961 -2.42 3.35 -39.98
C ARG A 961 -3.76 4.05 -39.99
N SER A 962 -3.92 5.09 -40.84
CA SER A 962 -5.15 5.88 -40.91
C SER A 962 -6.29 5.09 -41.56
N GLU A 963 -5.98 4.32 -42.59
CA GLU A 963 -6.94 3.44 -43.25
C GLU A 963 -7.35 2.29 -42.34
N ALA A 964 -6.38 1.64 -41.67
CA ALA A 964 -6.66 0.60 -40.68
C ALA A 964 -7.56 1.13 -39.56
N ALA A 965 -7.24 2.30 -39.02
CA ALA A 965 -8.03 2.91 -37.95
C ALA A 965 -9.49 3.22 -38.40
N ALA A 966 -9.70 3.63 -39.66
CA ALA A 966 -11.05 3.84 -40.19
C ALA A 966 -11.83 2.52 -40.26
N LYS A 967 -11.20 1.44 -40.77
CA LYS A 967 -11.82 0.10 -40.83
C LYS A 967 -12.17 -0.44 -39.44
N TRP A 968 -11.27 -0.30 -38.43
CA TRP A 968 -11.55 -0.69 -37.06
C TRP A 968 -12.75 0.06 -36.46
N ARG A 969 -12.82 1.36 -36.70
CA ARG A 969 -13.93 2.19 -36.17
C ARG A 969 -15.26 1.79 -36.77
N GLU A 970 -15.29 1.48 -38.05
CA GLU A 970 -16.50 1.09 -38.76
C GLU A 970 -17.02 -0.29 -38.35
N GLN A 971 -16.13 -1.27 -38.14
CA GLN A 971 -16.53 -2.68 -37.98
C GLN A 971 -16.64 -3.14 -36.53
N ILE A 972 -15.90 -2.55 -35.58
CA ILE A 972 -15.98 -2.93 -34.16
C ILE A 972 -17.41 -2.97 -33.60
N PRO A 973 -18.32 -2.03 -33.91
CA PRO A 973 -19.69 -2.09 -33.42
C PRO A 973 -20.46 -3.36 -33.87
N HIS A 974 -20.13 -3.91 -35.02
CA HIS A 974 -20.76 -5.15 -35.52
C HIS A 974 -20.18 -6.37 -34.79
N LEU A 975 -18.86 -6.38 -34.50
CA LEU A 975 -18.20 -7.46 -33.76
C LEU A 975 -18.67 -7.65 -32.32
N ARG A 976 -19.33 -6.63 -31.75
CA ARG A 976 -19.93 -6.69 -30.40
C ARG A 976 -21.31 -7.36 -30.40
N GLY A 977 -21.84 -7.77 -31.57
CA GLY A 977 -23.18 -8.34 -31.70
C GLY A 977 -23.27 -9.78 -31.17
N ARG A 978 -24.50 -10.18 -30.75
CA ARG A 978 -24.77 -11.52 -30.28
C ARG A 978 -24.39 -12.59 -31.32
N ALA A 979 -24.81 -12.40 -32.57
CA ALA A 979 -24.52 -13.37 -33.65
C ALA A 979 -23.01 -13.61 -33.83
N THR A 980 -22.17 -12.58 -33.67
CA THR A 980 -20.71 -12.72 -33.71
C THR A 980 -20.21 -13.61 -32.58
N TRP A 981 -20.69 -13.39 -31.36
CA TRP A 981 -20.26 -14.16 -30.20
C TRP A 981 -20.83 -15.58 -30.22
N ASP A 982 -22.06 -15.79 -30.68
CA ASP A 982 -22.63 -17.14 -30.91
C ASP A 982 -21.76 -17.96 -31.88
N ALA A 983 -21.27 -17.31 -32.94
CA ALA A 983 -20.33 -17.95 -33.87
C ALA A 983 -18.94 -18.21 -33.25
N ILE A 984 -18.45 -17.30 -32.42
CA ILE A 984 -17.17 -17.50 -31.70
C ILE A 984 -17.26 -18.63 -30.68
N PHE A 985 -18.39 -18.77 -29.96
CA PHE A 985 -18.58 -19.83 -28.98
C PHE A 985 -18.81 -21.21 -29.60
N SER A 986 -19.32 -21.28 -30.82
CA SER A 986 -19.50 -22.52 -31.53
C SER A 986 -18.15 -23.18 -31.81
N PRO A 987 -18.03 -24.52 -31.70
CA PRO A 987 -16.79 -25.18 -32.07
C PRO A 987 -16.51 -24.95 -33.59
N PRO A 988 -15.25 -24.83 -34.00
CA PRO A 988 -14.95 -24.75 -35.42
C PRO A 988 -15.53 -25.97 -36.11
N GLN A 989 -16.29 -25.74 -37.17
CA GLN A 989 -16.74 -26.87 -38.02
C GLN A 989 -15.45 -27.57 -38.47
N ALA A 990 -15.36 -28.89 -38.17
CA ALA A 990 -14.31 -29.71 -38.72
C ALA A 990 -14.44 -29.61 -40.25
N GLU A 991 -13.42 -29.10 -40.96
CA GLU A 991 -13.39 -29.25 -42.41
C GLU A 991 -13.57 -30.72 -42.73
N PRO A 992 -14.52 -31.09 -43.61
CA PRO A 992 -14.67 -32.46 -44.00
C PRO A 992 -13.34 -32.92 -44.58
N THR A 993 -12.64 -33.79 -43.86
CA THR A 993 -11.44 -34.45 -44.37
C THR A 993 -11.86 -35.23 -45.57
N SER A 994 -11.52 -34.77 -46.76
CA SER A 994 -11.73 -35.44 -48.03
C SER A 994 -10.76 -36.60 -48.23
N ASP A 995 -10.64 -37.51 -47.25
CA ASP A 995 -9.90 -38.75 -47.36
C ASP A 995 -10.47 -39.77 -46.37
N SER A 996 -11.67 -40.32 -46.69
CA SER A 996 -12.07 -41.61 -46.17
C SER A 996 -11.69 -42.62 -47.23
N PRO A 997 -10.75 -43.53 -47.00
CA PRO A 997 -10.59 -44.68 -47.88
C PRO A 997 -11.81 -45.57 -47.79
N PRO A 998 -12.22 -46.27 -48.91
CA PRO A 998 -13.44 -47.08 -48.93
C PRO A 998 -13.35 -48.24 -47.94
N ALA A 999 -14.44 -48.49 -47.27
CA ALA A 999 -14.60 -49.56 -46.31
C ALA A 999 -14.27 -50.94 -46.98
N GLY A 1000 -13.05 -51.40 -46.76
CA GLY A 1000 -12.63 -52.79 -47.08
C GLY A 1000 -12.94 -53.66 -45.88
N GLN A 1001 -13.76 -54.73 -46.16
CA GLN A 1001 -14.05 -55.86 -45.29
C GLN A 1001 -12.80 -56.38 -44.61
N VAL A 1002 -12.81 -56.50 -43.30
CA VAL A 1002 -11.87 -57.37 -42.59
C VAL A 1002 -12.70 -58.42 -41.84
N GLY A 1003 -12.52 -59.65 -42.31
CA GLY A 1003 -13.12 -60.81 -41.75
C GLY A 1003 -12.63 -61.16 -40.36
N ALA A 1004 -13.50 -61.83 -39.63
CA ALA A 1004 -13.26 -62.48 -38.35
C ALA A 1004 -12.10 -63.47 -38.45
N ALA A 1005 -11.13 -63.37 -37.54
CA ALA A 1005 -10.34 -64.53 -37.06
C ALA A 1005 -9.68 -64.21 -35.72
N SER A 1006 -10.10 -65.00 -34.72
CA SER A 1006 -9.51 -65.36 -33.39
C SER A 1006 -8.92 -64.34 -32.54
#